data_7781f681cd19883384a816b0bcba06b8
#
_entry.id   7781f681cd19883384a816b0bcba06b8
#
_cell.length_a   1.000
_cell.length_b   1.000
_cell.length_c   1.000
_cell.angle_alpha   90.00
_cell.angle_beta   90.00
_cell.angle_gamma   90.00
#
_symmetry.space_group_name_H-M   'P 1'
#
loop_
_entity.id
_entity.type
_entity.pdbx_description
1 polymer ?
#
loop_
_entity_poly.entity_id
_entity_poly.type
_entity_poly.pdbx_seq_one_letter_code
_entity_poly.pdbx_strand_id
1 'polypeptide(L)'
;MRSRSDLWPMSTMTVPFRRVFPVFLFRSHATVFFAADIFFRGRKNRYRLVCVWKKRTIRYREGIELRLVIAEKRSVAFAIAQALGGVRQGDGYVSAGGALISWAQGHLVELSDPEEYSDMPWSAHKWTMDSLPIDPKSWRWRLSGAKGAAQRYRSLVELLRSDKVTELVNACDPDREGEAIFRRILMAAKVSKPSLRLWVASLDEQAIRDAWNRMRPASDYDGLAVAADARAKADWLVGMNASRAHTLAWHRSLSLGRVRTPTLNMVVQRDLAIESHKPTPFWRLIVPMDGWTLESGKIEDQVMARRILADAMGLPAEILEVRRRREHAKPPTLFDLTGLQKAMSERHGLTAEQTLDCLQHLYEMKVATYPRTDSKYITHDDVDGLKELLQPKYALGFLDQKPVEAVHDLYSAGGFDPMRCVADDKVQGHTAILPTRRLTYDVFQHDLTDMEREVIAVILTRMWSACATDRVHDTVKVEAVLDERHADGSMERVPLSASSDVTVEAGWTAIEGTSRTDDAEKKPVNRIPDSLGKGPLPQSGAPSLTEGVSSPPKPFTEATLLSAMEHASRFVADSDLKAALDDDTSHSGGIGTPATRAGILESLVKSGYLQRKGKQLRSTPAGRMLVGVAIDELKDVKLTAQWEQSLADIEQGKGDETVFLNEIRTACAAMPGRVMEMTRRDNLQQLVRQAGERESFGPCPRCGKPVVKTGSIWQCSSNKRVKDDAGAWKLSEGCGYKIFAEKFGKKLTDSMVRRTLEGKRPKVSGLKSKAGKTFDARLVPDRQYGIRLSFDDLNRKKK
;
A
#
# COMPACT_ATOMS: atom_id res chain seq x y z
N MET A 1 6.69 8.37 56.11
CA MET A 1 7.65 9.23 55.40
C MET A 1 6.90 10.46 54.90
N ARG A 2 7.34 11.64 55.29
CA ARG A 2 6.65 12.90 55.09
C ARG A 2 7.04 13.44 53.71
N SER A 3 6.06 13.59 52.78
CA SER A 3 6.22 14.38 51.56
C SER A 3 5.69 15.80 51.83
N ARG A 4 6.55 16.79 51.60
CA ARG A 4 6.17 18.22 51.67
C ARG A 4 5.27 18.51 50.47
N SER A 5 4.13 19.10 50.73
CA SER A 5 3.21 19.70 49.75
C SER A 5 3.51 21.19 49.65
N ASP A 6 3.70 21.69 48.45
CA ASP A 6 3.91 23.09 48.14
C ASP A 6 2.65 23.90 48.43
N LEU A 7 2.80 24.93 49.26
CA LEU A 7 1.77 25.93 49.56
C LEU A 7 2.02 27.19 48.77
N TRP A 8 1.05 27.67 48.04
CA TRP A 8 1.07 28.99 47.41
C TRP A 8 0.76 30.08 48.43
N PRO A 9 1.40 31.27 48.39
CA PRO A 9 1.26 32.30 49.40
C PRO A 9 -0.06 33.05 49.26
N MET A 10 -0.73 33.24 50.37
CA MET A 10 -1.91 34.08 50.49
C MET A 10 -1.53 35.56 50.65
N SER A 11 -2.13 36.43 49.86
CA SER A 11 -2.11 37.89 50.12
C SER A 11 -2.97 38.21 51.35
N THR A 12 -2.39 38.97 52.28
CA THR A 12 -3.06 39.47 53.48
C THR A 12 -4.07 40.55 53.13
N MET A 13 -5.35 40.24 53.21
CA MET A 13 -6.40 41.25 53.32
C MET A 13 -6.91 41.31 54.77
N THR A 14 -6.78 42.42 55.44
CA THR A 14 -7.37 42.72 56.74
C THR A 14 -8.86 42.98 56.58
N VAL A 15 -9.72 42.12 57.10
CA VAL A 15 -11.17 42.27 57.13
C VAL A 15 -11.66 42.04 58.56
N PRO A 16 -12.61 42.88 59.12
CA PRO A 16 -13.11 42.72 60.50
C PRO A 16 -14.03 41.50 60.59
N PHE A 17 -13.93 40.81 61.70
CA PHE A 17 -14.70 39.70 62.19
C PHE A 17 -15.97 39.33 61.42
N ARG A 18 -15.94 38.43 60.48
CA ARG A 18 -17.02 37.53 60.07
C ARG A 18 -16.41 36.23 59.51
N ARG A 19 -17.09 35.08 59.70
CA ARG A 19 -16.70 33.75 59.32
C ARG A 19 -16.12 33.71 57.90
N VAL A 20 -14.83 33.40 57.78
CA VAL A 20 -14.17 33.16 56.47
C VAL A 20 -14.11 31.66 56.28
N PHE A 21 -14.62 31.16 55.16
CA PHE A 21 -14.51 29.78 54.76
C PHE A 21 -13.45 29.67 53.62
N PRO A 22 -12.21 29.32 53.90
CA PRO A 22 -11.27 28.92 52.86
C PRO A 22 -11.49 27.43 52.53
N VAL A 23 -11.81 27.16 51.24
CA VAL A 23 -11.85 25.79 50.74
C VAL A 23 -10.47 25.44 50.25
N PHE A 24 -9.79 24.48 50.91
CA PHE A 24 -8.55 23.91 50.44
C PHE A 24 -8.84 22.55 49.80
N LEU A 25 -8.51 22.40 48.52
CA LEU A 25 -8.58 21.11 47.83
C LEU A 25 -7.23 20.40 47.84
N PHE A 26 -7.14 19.29 48.53
CA PHE A 26 -6.00 18.37 48.47
C PHE A 26 -6.44 17.09 47.77
N ARG A 27 -5.67 16.68 46.79
CA ARG A 27 -5.95 15.46 46.02
C ARG A 27 -4.91 14.38 46.41
N SER A 28 -5.34 13.31 47.06
CA SER A 28 -4.57 12.09 47.16
C SER A 28 -5.46 10.90 46.86
N HIS A 29 -4.93 9.91 46.12
CA HIS A 29 -5.62 8.71 45.69
C HIS A 29 -7.00 8.45 46.26
N ALA A 30 -8.06 8.75 45.51
CA ALA A 30 -9.48 8.45 45.74
C ALA A 30 -10.15 9.14 46.92
N THR A 31 -9.55 10.12 47.58
CA THR A 31 -10.18 10.84 48.68
C THR A 31 -9.92 12.33 48.58
N VAL A 32 -11.00 13.14 48.51
CA VAL A 32 -10.94 14.62 48.54
C VAL A 32 -11.30 15.06 49.93
N PHE A 33 -10.44 15.86 50.54
CA PHE A 33 -10.66 16.41 51.88
C PHE A 33 -11.10 17.87 51.74
N PHE A 34 -12.23 18.21 52.38
CA PHE A 34 -12.67 19.58 52.57
C PHE A 34 -12.45 20.05 53.99
N ALA A 35 -11.81 21.16 54.17
CA ALA A 35 -11.73 21.80 55.47
C ALA A 35 -13.05 22.53 55.70
N ALA A 36 -13.88 22.03 56.60
CA ALA A 36 -15.23 22.56 56.81
C ALA A 36 -15.31 23.72 57.81
N ASP A 37 -14.44 23.76 58.85
CA ASP A 37 -14.50 24.80 59.87
C ASP A 37 -13.11 25.11 60.42
N ILE A 38 -12.73 26.35 60.45
CA ILE A 38 -11.55 26.87 61.11
C ILE A 38 -12.01 27.67 62.32
N PHE A 39 -11.74 27.18 63.51
CA PHE A 39 -12.03 27.86 64.77
C PHE A 39 -10.75 28.41 65.42
N PHE A 40 -10.80 29.65 65.78
CA PHE A 40 -9.79 30.26 66.70
C PHE A 40 -10.22 30.06 68.14
N ARG A 41 -9.48 29.31 68.92
CA ARG A 41 -9.71 29.14 70.37
C ARG A 41 -8.48 29.67 71.12
N GLY A 42 -8.66 30.71 71.87
CA GLY A 42 -7.59 31.30 72.66
C GLY A 42 -8.05 31.74 74.04
N ARG A 43 -7.26 31.44 75.10
CA ARG A 43 -7.32 32.14 76.37
C ARG A 43 -5.99 32.87 76.54
N LYS A 44 -6.10 34.20 76.72
CA LYS A 44 -4.99 35.10 77.05
C LYS A 44 -3.82 35.01 75.97
N ASN A 45 -3.97 35.78 74.90
CA ASN A 45 -2.93 36.11 73.89
C ASN A 45 -2.14 35.00 73.28
N ARG A 46 -2.68 33.78 73.21
CA ARG A 46 -2.11 32.69 72.36
C ARG A 46 -3.27 32.01 71.57
N TYR A 47 -3.27 32.21 70.25
CA TYR A 47 -4.20 31.52 69.37
C TYR A 47 -3.57 30.29 68.80
N ARG A 48 -4.26 29.16 68.91
CA ARG A 48 -3.87 27.89 68.28
C ARG A 48 -4.84 27.52 67.16
N LEU A 49 -4.32 27.37 65.94
CA LEU A 49 -5.13 26.91 64.81
C LEU A 49 -5.45 25.42 65.00
N VAL A 50 -6.74 25.10 65.07
CA VAL A 50 -7.25 23.74 65.13
C VAL A 50 -8.02 23.48 63.86
N CYS A 51 -7.41 22.72 62.92
CA CYS A 51 -8.11 22.25 61.70
C CYS A 51 -8.75 20.90 61.99
N VAL A 52 -10.11 20.87 61.93
CA VAL A 52 -10.86 19.64 62.03
C VAL A 52 -11.14 19.15 60.58
N TRP A 53 -10.47 18.09 60.23
CA TRP A 53 -10.65 17.46 58.93
C TRP A 53 -11.84 16.52 58.96
N LYS A 54 -12.90 16.81 58.21
CA LYS A 54 -14.01 15.88 58.00
C LYS A 54 -13.72 15.03 56.74
N LYS A 55 -13.51 13.76 56.94
CA LYS A 55 -13.39 12.76 55.89
C LYS A 55 -14.80 12.56 55.28
N ARG A 56 -15.03 13.14 54.14
CA ARG A 56 -16.24 12.82 53.34
C ARG A 56 -15.76 11.80 52.28
N THR A 57 -16.14 10.56 52.46
CA THR A 57 -16.04 9.55 51.40
C THR A 57 -17.03 10.00 50.35
N ILE A 58 -16.55 10.46 49.21
CA ILE A 58 -17.40 10.65 48.04
C ILE A 58 -17.77 9.24 47.61
N ARG A 59 -18.94 8.77 48.04
CA ARG A 59 -19.58 7.67 47.34
C ARG A 59 -19.82 8.20 45.94
N TYR A 60 -19.14 7.61 44.92
CA TYR A 60 -19.55 7.77 43.55
C TYR A 60 -21.07 7.49 43.56
N ARG A 61 -21.87 8.43 43.08
CA ARG A 61 -23.30 8.20 42.88
C ARG A 61 -23.42 6.90 42.09
N GLU A 62 -24.10 5.92 42.63
CA GLU A 62 -24.64 4.80 41.86
C GLU A 62 -25.46 5.44 40.76
N GLY A 63 -24.99 5.30 39.47
CA GLY A 63 -25.67 5.87 38.31
C GLY A 63 -24.82 6.76 37.41
N ILE A 64 -23.45 6.73 37.47
CA ILE A 64 -22.65 7.33 36.42
C ILE A 64 -22.71 6.36 35.24
N GLU A 65 -23.48 6.69 34.22
CA GLU A 65 -23.49 6.04 32.94
C GLU A 65 -22.10 6.16 32.33
N LEU A 66 -21.44 5.01 32.10
CA LEU A 66 -20.13 4.97 31.54
C LEU A 66 -20.21 4.63 30.04
N ARG A 67 -19.58 5.46 29.21
CA ARG A 67 -19.34 5.14 27.82
C ARG A 67 -18.18 4.15 27.72
N LEU A 68 -18.32 3.12 26.86
CA LEU A 68 -17.19 2.28 26.45
C LEU A 68 -16.83 2.59 25.01
N VAL A 69 -15.64 3.14 24.82
CA VAL A 69 -15.05 3.40 23.50
C VAL A 69 -14.24 2.18 23.08
N ILE A 70 -14.46 1.69 21.87
CA ILE A 70 -13.68 0.60 21.28
C ILE A 70 -12.94 1.15 20.07
N ALA A 71 -11.61 1.27 20.19
CA ALA A 71 -10.70 1.61 19.10
C ALA A 71 -10.21 0.34 18.39
N GLU A 72 -9.71 0.46 17.17
CA GLU A 72 -9.10 -0.67 16.48
C GLU A 72 -7.77 -1.08 17.09
N LYS A 73 -6.94 -0.11 17.48
CA LYS A 73 -5.58 -0.32 17.99
C LYS A 73 -5.36 0.34 19.34
N ARG A 74 -4.41 -0.21 20.11
CA ARG A 74 -4.05 0.35 21.42
C ARG A 74 -3.58 1.80 21.35
N SER A 75 -2.78 2.14 20.33
CA SER A 75 -2.27 3.51 20.11
C SER A 75 -3.39 4.53 19.95
N VAL A 76 -4.43 4.19 19.18
CA VAL A 76 -5.62 5.02 19.00
C VAL A 76 -6.38 5.21 20.33
N ALA A 77 -6.57 4.13 21.09
CA ALA A 77 -7.23 4.21 22.41
C ALA A 77 -6.49 5.16 23.37
N PHE A 78 -5.16 5.11 23.39
CA PHE A 78 -4.35 6.02 24.21
C PHE A 78 -4.38 7.46 23.71
N ALA A 79 -4.40 7.67 22.37
CA ALA A 79 -4.54 9.01 21.79
C ALA A 79 -5.88 9.66 22.18
N ILE A 80 -6.98 8.90 22.08
CA ILE A 80 -8.31 9.36 22.52
C ILE A 80 -8.31 9.68 24.01
N ALA A 81 -7.75 8.81 24.85
CA ALA A 81 -7.68 9.06 26.30
C ALA A 81 -6.88 10.32 26.63
N GLN A 82 -5.78 10.59 25.94
CA GLN A 82 -4.96 11.77 26.12
C GLN A 82 -5.72 13.05 25.72
N ALA A 83 -6.40 13.02 24.59
CA ALA A 83 -7.21 14.15 24.11
C ALA A 83 -8.36 14.47 25.08
N LEU A 84 -8.92 13.46 25.77
CA LEU A 84 -10.02 13.63 26.72
C LEU A 84 -9.58 13.99 28.15
N GLY A 85 -8.34 14.37 28.37
CA GLY A 85 -7.87 14.95 29.65
C GLY A 85 -7.12 14.01 30.57
N GLY A 86 -6.47 12.97 30.04
CA GLY A 86 -5.48 12.18 30.74
C GLY A 86 -5.80 10.69 30.82
N VAL A 87 -4.73 9.91 30.97
CA VAL A 87 -4.75 8.44 30.89
C VAL A 87 -4.67 7.84 32.28
N ARG A 88 -5.70 7.08 32.70
CA ARG A 88 -5.61 6.16 33.84
C ARG A 88 -5.67 4.74 33.31
N GLN A 89 -4.64 3.98 33.54
CA GLN A 89 -4.55 2.62 33.04
C GLN A 89 -5.35 1.66 33.92
N GLY A 90 -6.20 0.85 33.27
CA GLY A 90 -6.91 -0.30 33.82
C GLY A 90 -6.42 -1.61 33.20
N ASP A 91 -7.01 -2.72 33.58
CA ASP A 91 -6.72 -4.02 32.97
C ASP A 91 -7.48 -4.14 31.65
N GLY A 92 -6.74 -4.08 30.55
CA GLY A 92 -7.29 -4.15 29.20
C GLY A 92 -8.03 -2.90 28.71
N TYR A 93 -7.96 -1.78 29.42
CA TYR A 93 -8.52 -0.49 29.02
C TYR A 93 -7.75 0.69 29.61
N VAL A 94 -8.03 1.87 29.14
CA VAL A 94 -7.67 3.14 29.77
C VAL A 94 -8.93 3.95 30.03
N SER A 95 -8.92 4.85 30.99
CA SER A 95 -10.06 5.72 31.29
C SER A 95 -9.68 7.18 31.24
N ALA A 96 -10.53 8.00 30.61
CA ALA A 96 -10.39 9.44 30.51
C ALA A 96 -11.76 10.08 30.25
N GLY A 97 -11.95 11.32 30.64
CA GLY A 97 -13.17 12.09 30.29
C GLY A 97 -14.51 11.44 30.73
N GLY A 98 -14.51 10.57 31.74
CA GLY A 98 -15.70 9.80 32.13
C GLY A 98 -16.00 8.56 31.29
N ALA A 99 -15.16 8.22 30.32
CA ALA A 99 -15.27 7.02 29.46
C ALA A 99 -14.22 5.95 29.80
N LEU A 100 -14.57 4.68 29.54
CA LEU A 100 -13.65 3.57 29.42
C LEU A 100 -13.25 3.45 27.96
N ILE A 101 -11.98 3.33 27.65
CA ILE A 101 -11.47 3.27 26.28
C ILE A 101 -10.64 2.00 26.16
N SER A 102 -11.09 1.11 25.30
CA SER A 102 -10.48 -0.17 25.03
C SER A 102 -10.15 -0.31 23.54
N TRP A 103 -9.62 -1.43 23.10
CA TRP A 103 -9.20 -1.62 21.69
C TRP A 103 -9.36 -3.07 21.25
N ALA A 104 -9.49 -3.28 19.93
CA ALA A 104 -9.67 -4.60 19.34
C ALA A 104 -8.34 -5.34 19.10
N GLN A 105 -7.35 -4.74 18.50
CA GLN A 105 -6.16 -5.36 17.87
C GLN A 105 -6.43 -5.91 16.44
N GLY A 106 -7.21 -5.19 15.65
CA GLY A 106 -7.69 -5.63 14.34
C GLY A 106 -8.87 -6.61 14.45
N HIS A 107 -9.05 -7.46 13.44
CA HIS A 107 -10.17 -8.40 13.42
C HIS A 107 -10.03 -9.49 14.50
N LEU A 108 -10.90 -9.44 15.50
CA LEU A 108 -11.03 -10.46 16.55
C LEU A 108 -12.02 -11.55 16.20
N VAL A 109 -12.96 -11.27 15.27
CA VAL A 109 -14.01 -12.16 14.82
C VAL A 109 -13.94 -12.25 13.30
N GLU A 110 -13.92 -13.46 12.77
CA GLU A 110 -13.81 -13.79 11.35
C GLU A 110 -14.81 -14.86 10.95
N LEU A 111 -15.09 -15.03 9.65
CA LEU A 111 -15.92 -16.13 9.16
C LEU A 111 -15.25 -17.47 9.45
N SER A 112 -16.02 -18.43 9.88
CA SER A 112 -15.55 -19.80 10.14
C SER A 112 -15.06 -20.48 8.86
N ASP A 113 -14.04 -21.34 9.00
CA ASP A 113 -13.60 -22.17 7.89
C ASP A 113 -14.69 -23.18 7.50
N PRO A 114 -14.75 -23.66 6.25
CA PRO A 114 -15.76 -24.62 5.83
C PRO A 114 -15.81 -25.88 6.70
N GLU A 115 -14.67 -26.33 7.24
CA GLU A 115 -14.56 -27.50 8.11
C GLU A 115 -15.26 -27.36 9.47
N GLU A 116 -15.56 -26.11 9.88
CA GLU A 116 -16.26 -25.84 11.14
C GLU A 116 -17.80 -25.87 11.01
N TYR A 117 -18.33 -26.09 9.80
CA TYR A 117 -19.75 -26.31 9.55
C TYR A 117 -20.06 -27.81 9.67
N SER A 118 -20.51 -28.24 10.87
CA SER A 118 -20.92 -29.60 11.08
C SER A 118 -22.08 -29.99 10.13
N ASP A 119 -22.10 -31.26 9.70
CA ASP A 119 -23.15 -31.90 8.92
C ASP A 119 -23.33 -31.41 7.47
N MET A 120 -22.35 -30.72 6.94
CA MET A 120 -22.35 -30.28 5.55
C MET A 120 -21.36 -31.09 4.69
N PRO A 121 -21.69 -31.40 3.42
CA PRO A 121 -20.82 -32.21 2.56
C PRO A 121 -19.40 -31.65 2.42
N TRP A 122 -19.27 -30.31 2.44
CA TRP A 122 -18.00 -29.60 2.30
C TRP A 122 -17.18 -29.47 3.60
N SER A 123 -17.75 -29.86 4.75
CA SER A 123 -17.07 -29.76 6.05
C SER A 123 -16.05 -30.88 6.28
N ALA A 124 -16.07 -31.94 5.45
CA ALA A 124 -15.13 -33.04 5.55
C ALA A 124 -13.69 -32.56 5.30
N HIS A 125 -12.74 -33.03 6.12
CA HIS A 125 -11.31 -32.76 5.94
C HIS A 125 -10.74 -33.26 4.59
N LYS A 126 -11.34 -34.29 4.04
CA LYS A 126 -11.01 -34.79 2.69
C LYS A 126 -12.01 -34.22 1.69
N TRP A 127 -11.55 -33.21 0.96
CA TRP A 127 -12.36 -32.52 -0.05
C TRP A 127 -12.64 -33.44 -1.24
N THR A 128 -13.86 -33.36 -1.80
CA THR A 128 -14.27 -34.01 -3.04
C THR A 128 -14.96 -33.01 -3.95
N MET A 129 -14.99 -33.28 -5.26
CA MET A 129 -15.66 -32.39 -6.20
C MET A 129 -17.17 -32.36 -5.95
N ASP A 130 -17.77 -33.51 -5.60
CA ASP A 130 -19.20 -33.63 -5.32
C ASP A 130 -19.64 -32.88 -4.04
N SER A 131 -18.68 -32.48 -3.19
CA SER A 131 -18.99 -31.68 -2.02
C SER A 131 -19.11 -30.18 -2.32
N LEU A 132 -18.88 -29.77 -3.56
CA LEU A 132 -19.01 -28.39 -4.00
C LEU A 132 -20.40 -28.16 -4.69
N PRO A 133 -20.97 -26.96 -4.64
CA PRO A 133 -20.39 -25.73 -4.06
C PRO A 133 -20.50 -25.66 -2.52
N ILE A 134 -19.61 -24.90 -1.91
CA ILE A 134 -19.73 -24.46 -0.53
C ILE A 134 -20.76 -23.35 -0.49
N ASP A 135 -21.90 -23.61 0.14
CA ASP A 135 -23.01 -22.64 0.27
C ASP A 135 -23.65 -22.74 1.66
N PRO A 136 -23.13 -22.02 2.65
CA PRO A 136 -23.71 -22.04 4.00
C PRO A 136 -25.08 -21.33 4.01
N LYS A 137 -26.12 -22.02 4.52
CA LYS A 137 -27.46 -21.44 4.71
C LYS A 137 -27.46 -20.40 5.84
N SER A 138 -26.60 -20.58 6.86
CA SER A 138 -26.38 -19.66 7.95
C SER A 138 -24.88 -19.43 8.15
N TRP A 139 -24.48 -18.18 8.28
CA TRP A 139 -23.10 -17.82 8.48
C TRP A 139 -22.66 -18.10 9.91
N ARG A 140 -21.48 -18.72 10.04
CA ARG A 140 -20.82 -18.94 11.34
C ARG A 140 -19.61 -18.04 11.47
N TRP A 141 -19.43 -17.52 12.67
CA TRP A 141 -18.32 -16.65 13.02
C TRP A 141 -17.52 -17.28 14.14
N ARG A 142 -16.21 -17.14 14.08
CA ARG A 142 -15.28 -17.65 15.09
C ARG A 142 -14.35 -16.55 15.56
N LEU A 143 -13.69 -16.78 16.67
CA LEU A 143 -12.60 -15.93 17.09
C LEU A 143 -11.40 -16.17 16.17
N SER A 144 -10.71 -15.08 15.81
CA SER A 144 -9.51 -15.14 15.00
C SER A 144 -8.44 -16.00 15.67
N GLY A 145 -7.74 -16.81 14.88
CA GLY A 145 -6.60 -17.60 15.31
C GLY A 145 -5.33 -16.78 15.61
N ALA A 146 -5.36 -15.46 15.45
CA ALA A 146 -4.21 -14.59 15.70
C ALA A 146 -3.78 -14.64 17.18
N LYS A 147 -2.45 -14.56 17.40
CA LYS A 147 -1.88 -14.62 18.76
C LYS A 147 -2.45 -13.50 19.64
N GLY A 148 -3.05 -13.88 20.77
CA GLY A 148 -3.63 -12.94 21.73
C GLY A 148 -5.08 -12.53 21.46
N ALA A 149 -5.64 -12.82 20.28
CA ALA A 149 -7.02 -12.41 19.89
C ALA A 149 -8.07 -12.90 20.89
N ALA A 150 -8.05 -14.18 21.27
CA ALA A 150 -9.00 -14.74 22.22
C ALA A 150 -8.93 -14.11 23.62
N GLN A 151 -7.73 -13.75 24.08
CA GLN A 151 -7.57 -13.03 25.36
C GLN A 151 -8.11 -11.61 25.24
N ARG A 152 -7.78 -10.91 24.14
CA ARG A 152 -8.26 -9.55 23.90
C ARG A 152 -9.78 -9.48 23.79
N TYR A 153 -10.38 -10.43 23.07
CA TYR A 153 -11.82 -10.55 22.95
C TYR A 153 -12.48 -10.75 24.33
N ARG A 154 -11.96 -11.63 25.17
CA ARG A 154 -12.48 -11.85 26.54
C ARG A 154 -12.48 -10.57 27.36
N SER A 155 -11.36 -9.82 27.38
CA SER A 155 -11.29 -8.54 28.09
C SER A 155 -12.30 -7.52 27.58
N LEU A 156 -12.55 -7.48 26.24
CA LEU A 156 -13.61 -6.62 25.68
C LEU A 156 -15.02 -7.06 26.10
N VAL A 157 -15.30 -8.37 26.09
CA VAL A 157 -16.62 -8.89 26.48
C VAL A 157 -16.95 -8.60 27.94
N GLU A 158 -15.97 -8.66 28.83
CA GLU A 158 -16.14 -8.29 30.24
C GLU A 158 -16.57 -6.83 30.38
N LEU A 159 -15.94 -5.92 29.65
CA LEU A 159 -16.30 -4.51 29.64
C LEU A 159 -17.68 -4.29 28.99
N LEU A 160 -17.94 -4.90 27.85
CA LEU A 160 -19.19 -4.79 27.10
C LEU A 160 -20.41 -5.25 27.90
N ARG A 161 -20.25 -6.30 28.73
CA ARG A 161 -21.34 -6.87 29.56
C ARG A 161 -21.50 -6.20 30.91
N SER A 162 -20.63 -5.27 31.25
CA SER A 162 -20.74 -4.53 32.50
C SER A 162 -22.01 -3.67 32.54
N ASP A 163 -22.79 -3.78 33.62
CA ASP A 163 -23.99 -2.98 33.83
C ASP A 163 -23.69 -1.49 33.99
N LYS A 164 -22.45 -1.15 34.31
CA LYS A 164 -21.98 0.24 34.40
C LYS A 164 -21.81 0.90 33.04
N VAL A 165 -21.67 0.11 31.99
CA VAL A 165 -21.53 0.58 30.61
C VAL A 165 -22.90 0.63 29.98
N THR A 166 -23.40 1.83 29.75
CA THR A 166 -24.76 2.08 29.19
C THR A 166 -24.72 2.47 27.74
N GLU A 167 -23.60 3.02 27.25
CA GLU A 167 -23.42 3.47 25.88
C GLU A 167 -22.07 3.00 25.31
N LEU A 168 -22.07 2.63 24.04
CA LEU A 168 -20.86 2.20 23.31
C LEU A 168 -20.45 3.28 22.31
N VAL A 169 -19.14 3.37 22.04
CA VAL A 169 -18.62 4.27 21.01
C VAL A 169 -17.69 3.46 20.10
N ASN A 170 -18.05 3.37 18.82
CA ASN A 170 -17.19 2.84 17.80
C ASN A 170 -16.13 3.89 17.42
N ALA A 171 -14.88 3.65 17.80
CA ALA A 171 -13.71 4.45 17.46
C ALA A 171 -12.67 3.61 16.68
N CYS A 172 -13.12 2.56 16.00
CA CYS A 172 -12.29 1.85 15.02
C CYS A 172 -12.03 2.76 13.82
N ASP A 173 -11.09 2.37 12.97
CA ASP A 173 -10.70 3.16 11.80
C ASP A 173 -11.94 3.57 10.98
N PRO A 174 -12.00 4.79 10.42
CA PRO A 174 -13.19 5.32 9.75
C PRO A 174 -13.32 4.79 8.31
N ASP A 175 -13.51 3.48 8.20
CA ASP A 175 -13.73 2.76 6.96
C ASP A 175 -14.68 1.56 7.14
N ARG A 176 -14.98 0.84 6.05
CA ARG A 176 -15.80 -0.38 6.08
C ARG A 176 -15.24 -1.45 7.01
N GLU A 177 -13.91 -1.58 7.07
CA GLU A 177 -13.26 -2.61 7.89
C GLU A 177 -13.37 -2.29 9.39
N GLY A 178 -13.16 -1.01 9.78
CA GLY A 178 -13.35 -0.57 11.17
C GLY A 178 -14.79 -0.71 11.64
N GLU A 179 -15.78 -0.45 10.78
CA GLU A 179 -17.18 -0.70 11.08
C GLU A 179 -17.45 -2.19 11.28
N ALA A 180 -16.93 -3.04 10.39
CA ALA A 180 -17.05 -4.50 10.51
C ALA A 180 -16.41 -5.04 11.79
N ILE A 181 -15.24 -4.55 12.19
CA ILE A 181 -14.55 -4.96 13.43
C ILE A 181 -15.48 -4.72 14.64
N PHE A 182 -16.02 -3.52 14.78
CA PHE A 182 -16.88 -3.16 15.90
C PHE A 182 -18.15 -4.01 15.92
N ARG A 183 -18.90 -4.05 14.81
CA ARG A 183 -20.17 -4.79 14.71
C ARG A 183 -20.02 -6.27 14.98
N ARG A 184 -18.97 -6.89 14.44
CA ARG A 184 -18.68 -8.32 14.64
C ARG A 184 -18.34 -8.65 16.09
N ILE A 185 -17.63 -7.76 16.79
CA ILE A 185 -17.39 -7.91 18.23
C ILE A 185 -18.70 -7.89 19.01
N LEU A 186 -19.60 -6.95 18.74
CA LEU A 186 -20.89 -6.85 19.42
C LEU A 186 -21.77 -8.06 19.13
N MET A 187 -21.84 -8.48 17.87
CA MET A 187 -22.58 -9.67 17.43
C MET A 187 -22.08 -10.94 18.16
N ALA A 188 -20.76 -11.17 18.17
CA ALA A 188 -20.17 -12.35 18.81
C ALA A 188 -20.33 -12.29 20.34
N ALA A 189 -20.27 -11.11 20.96
CA ALA A 189 -20.52 -10.89 22.38
C ALA A 189 -21.98 -10.98 22.76
N LYS A 190 -22.91 -10.96 21.78
CA LYS A 190 -24.36 -10.88 21.97
C LYS A 190 -24.76 -9.70 22.85
N VAL A 191 -24.20 -8.53 22.58
CA VAL A 191 -24.44 -7.30 23.29
C VAL A 191 -25.17 -6.32 22.37
N SER A 192 -26.26 -5.75 22.86
CA SER A 192 -27.01 -4.69 22.21
C SER A 192 -27.17 -3.55 23.20
N LYS A 193 -26.45 -2.45 22.94
CA LYS A 193 -26.50 -1.21 23.72
C LYS A 193 -26.52 -0.03 22.74
N PRO A 194 -27.10 1.14 23.16
CA PRO A 194 -26.99 2.36 22.36
C PRO A 194 -25.53 2.60 21.94
N SER A 195 -25.33 2.93 20.67
CA SER A 195 -23.98 3.05 20.13
C SER A 195 -23.85 4.32 19.31
N LEU A 196 -22.72 5.01 19.48
CA LEU A 196 -22.29 6.17 18.71
C LEU A 196 -21.08 5.82 17.85
N ARG A 197 -20.86 6.61 16.81
CA ARG A 197 -19.65 6.54 15.96
C ARG A 197 -18.78 7.77 16.22
N LEU A 198 -17.56 7.52 16.65
CA LEU A 198 -16.48 8.50 16.73
C LEU A 198 -15.62 8.34 15.46
N TRP A 199 -15.77 9.30 14.55
CA TRP A 199 -15.06 9.30 13.26
C TRP A 199 -13.80 10.13 13.38
N VAL A 200 -12.62 9.49 13.43
CA VAL A 200 -11.33 10.15 13.69
C VAL A 200 -10.36 9.86 12.53
N ALA A 201 -10.08 10.88 11.76
CA ALA A 201 -9.14 10.82 10.64
C ALA A 201 -7.69 11.18 11.04
N SER A 202 -7.48 11.87 12.16
CA SER A 202 -6.17 12.22 12.69
C SER A 202 -6.10 11.96 14.19
N LEU A 203 -4.92 11.52 14.69
CA LEU A 203 -4.66 11.34 16.13
C LEU A 203 -4.18 12.61 16.83
N ASP A 204 -4.27 13.76 16.19
CA ASP A 204 -4.09 15.05 16.84
C ASP A 204 -5.14 15.27 17.92
N GLU A 205 -4.74 15.87 19.06
CA GLU A 205 -5.62 16.03 20.21
C GLU A 205 -6.83 16.92 19.91
N GLN A 206 -6.66 17.95 19.11
CA GLN A 206 -7.77 18.85 18.75
C GLN A 206 -8.75 18.14 17.81
N ALA A 207 -8.24 17.46 16.78
CA ALA A 207 -9.06 16.69 15.84
C ALA A 207 -9.90 15.61 16.56
N ILE A 208 -9.32 14.94 17.56
CA ILE A 208 -10.07 13.97 18.39
C ILE A 208 -11.16 14.65 19.21
N ARG A 209 -10.87 15.81 19.83
CA ARG A 209 -11.89 16.56 20.60
C ARG A 209 -13.04 17.03 19.74
N ASP A 210 -12.73 17.49 18.53
CA ASP A 210 -13.75 17.96 17.58
C ASP A 210 -14.63 16.80 17.10
N ALA A 211 -14.01 15.65 16.77
CA ALA A 211 -14.73 14.43 16.42
C ALA A 211 -15.58 13.92 17.60
N TRP A 212 -15.09 13.99 18.84
CA TRP A 212 -15.82 13.61 20.04
C TRP A 212 -17.11 14.43 20.23
N ASN A 213 -17.05 15.73 19.96
CA ASN A 213 -18.19 16.62 20.05
C ASN A 213 -19.21 16.46 18.89
N ARG A 214 -18.77 15.81 17.78
CA ARG A 214 -19.57 15.59 16.56
C ARG A 214 -19.97 14.14 16.35
N MET A 215 -19.89 13.28 17.40
CA MET A 215 -20.30 11.88 17.28
C MET A 215 -21.73 11.74 16.79
N ARG A 216 -21.99 10.77 15.93
CA ARG A 216 -23.28 10.45 15.35
C ARG A 216 -23.76 9.09 15.83
N PRO A 217 -25.07 8.79 15.76
CA PRO A 217 -25.59 7.46 16.02
C PRO A 217 -24.90 6.41 15.13
N ALA A 218 -24.55 5.25 15.68
CA ALA A 218 -23.93 4.18 14.89
C ALA A 218 -24.87 3.66 13.78
N SER A 219 -26.18 3.83 13.91
CA SER A 219 -27.17 3.50 12.89
C SER A 219 -26.98 4.28 11.57
N ASP A 220 -26.38 5.47 11.61
CA ASP A 220 -26.10 6.24 10.39
C ASP A 220 -25.08 5.55 9.48
N TYR A 221 -24.41 4.52 10.00
CA TYR A 221 -23.36 3.74 9.32
C TYR A 221 -23.79 2.28 9.06
N ASP A 222 -25.08 1.96 9.18
CA ASP A 222 -25.59 0.60 8.98
C ASP A 222 -25.36 0.11 7.55
N GLY A 223 -25.51 0.98 6.54
CA GLY A 223 -25.21 0.64 5.14
C GLY A 223 -23.74 0.24 4.94
N LEU A 224 -22.83 0.95 5.59
CA LEU A 224 -21.39 0.64 5.56
C LEU A 224 -21.09 -0.74 6.17
N ALA A 225 -21.77 -1.06 7.30
CA ALA A 225 -21.63 -2.37 7.96
C ALA A 225 -22.17 -3.52 7.11
N VAL A 226 -23.33 -3.32 6.46
CA VAL A 226 -23.94 -4.32 5.57
C VAL A 226 -23.08 -4.57 4.36
N ALA A 227 -22.57 -3.52 3.72
CA ALA A 227 -21.66 -3.64 2.58
C ALA A 227 -20.34 -4.36 2.94
N ALA A 228 -19.78 -4.08 4.13
CA ALA A 228 -18.59 -4.77 4.64
C ALA A 228 -18.83 -6.27 4.87
N ASP A 229 -19.98 -6.63 5.42
CA ASP A 229 -20.35 -8.04 5.64
C ASP A 229 -20.66 -8.76 4.33
N ALA A 230 -21.39 -8.13 3.42
CA ALA A 230 -21.67 -8.66 2.09
C ALA A 230 -20.37 -8.96 1.33
N ARG A 231 -19.42 -8.03 1.35
CA ARG A 231 -18.10 -8.22 0.76
C ARG A 231 -17.34 -9.39 1.37
N ALA A 232 -17.29 -9.48 2.70
CA ALA A 232 -16.58 -10.55 3.38
C ALA A 232 -17.18 -11.95 3.05
N LYS A 233 -18.51 -12.06 3.02
CA LYS A 233 -19.24 -13.29 2.65
C LYS A 233 -18.99 -13.67 1.18
N ALA A 234 -19.04 -12.71 0.27
CA ALA A 234 -18.80 -12.91 -1.15
C ALA A 234 -17.35 -13.34 -1.44
N ASP A 235 -16.36 -12.65 -0.87
CA ASP A 235 -14.94 -13.00 -1.02
C ASP A 235 -14.64 -14.39 -0.42
N TRP A 236 -15.30 -14.76 0.69
CA TRP A 236 -15.22 -16.10 1.27
C TRP A 236 -15.81 -17.16 0.35
N LEU A 237 -17.04 -16.95 -0.18
CA LEU A 237 -17.70 -17.89 -1.10
C LEU A 237 -16.82 -18.14 -2.33
N VAL A 238 -16.42 -17.09 -3.02
CA VAL A 238 -15.62 -17.22 -4.24
C VAL A 238 -14.24 -17.80 -3.92
N GLY A 239 -13.57 -17.31 -2.88
CA GLY A 239 -12.24 -17.78 -2.51
C GLY A 239 -12.20 -19.26 -2.17
N MET A 240 -13.17 -19.74 -1.37
CA MET A 240 -13.24 -21.15 -0.97
C MET A 240 -13.65 -22.06 -2.14
N ASN A 241 -14.71 -21.72 -2.86
CA ASN A 241 -15.18 -22.53 -3.99
C ASN A 241 -14.15 -22.59 -5.12
N ALA A 242 -13.63 -21.46 -5.55
CA ALA A 242 -12.64 -21.40 -6.62
C ALA A 242 -11.35 -22.14 -6.25
N SER A 243 -10.83 -21.91 -5.04
CA SER A 243 -9.58 -22.56 -4.62
C SER A 243 -9.74 -24.09 -4.49
N ARG A 244 -10.84 -24.56 -3.91
CA ARG A 244 -11.07 -26.01 -3.78
C ARG A 244 -11.36 -26.69 -5.12
N ALA A 245 -12.22 -26.11 -5.96
CA ALA A 245 -12.53 -26.67 -7.28
C ALA A 245 -11.26 -26.82 -8.13
N HIS A 246 -10.45 -25.77 -8.21
CA HIS A 246 -9.20 -25.84 -8.97
C HIS A 246 -8.17 -26.79 -8.33
N THR A 247 -8.05 -26.80 -6.98
CA THR A 247 -7.14 -27.70 -6.26
C THR A 247 -7.48 -29.16 -6.54
N LEU A 248 -8.76 -29.51 -6.50
CA LEU A 248 -9.24 -30.86 -6.76
C LEU A 248 -9.06 -31.26 -8.22
N ALA A 249 -9.46 -30.41 -9.15
CA ALA A 249 -9.40 -30.69 -10.58
C ALA A 249 -7.97 -30.87 -11.09
N TRP A 250 -7.05 -30.06 -10.60
CA TRP A 250 -5.65 -30.04 -11.08
C TRP A 250 -4.68 -30.77 -10.14
N HIS A 251 -5.15 -31.36 -9.03
CA HIS A 251 -4.34 -32.07 -8.03
C HIS A 251 -3.16 -31.26 -7.51
N ARG A 252 -3.35 -29.94 -7.34
CA ARG A 252 -2.34 -28.98 -6.85
C ARG A 252 -3.01 -27.97 -5.96
N SER A 253 -2.34 -27.59 -4.87
CA SER A 253 -2.81 -26.51 -4.00
C SER A 253 -2.79 -25.18 -4.79
N LEU A 254 -3.97 -24.68 -5.11
CA LEU A 254 -4.20 -23.45 -5.84
C LEU A 254 -5.05 -22.52 -4.99
N SER A 255 -4.61 -21.27 -4.86
CA SER A 255 -5.33 -20.23 -4.13
C SER A 255 -5.74 -19.14 -5.11
N LEU A 256 -7.01 -19.03 -5.36
CA LEU A 256 -7.62 -18.04 -6.24
C LEU A 256 -8.44 -17.04 -5.44
N GLY A 257 -8.69 -15.86 -6.01
CA GLY A 257 -9.52 -14.83 -5.40
C GLY A 257 -9.76 -13.68 -6.37
N ARG A 258 -10.83 -12.94 -6.11
CA ARG A 258 -11.39 -11.89 -6.98
C ARG A 258 -10.38 -10.80 -7.36
N VAL A 259 -9.53 -10.36 -6.43
CA VAL A 259 -8.53 -9.31 -6.71
C VAL A 259 -7.15 -9.92 -7.02
N ARG A 260 -6.79 -10.97 -6.31
CA ARG A 260 -5.48 -11.62 -6.41
C ARG A 260 -5.23 -12.24 -7.78
N THR A 261 -6.23 -12.92 -8.35
CA THR A 261 -6.08 -13.60 -9.64
C THR A 261 -5.97 -12.63 -10.80
N PRO A 262 -6.81 -11.57 -10.94
CA PRO A 262 -6.63 -10.56 -11.98
C PRO A 262 -5.30 -9.81 -11.86
N THR A 263 -4.85 -9.48 -10.66
CA THR A 263 -3.55 -8.83 -10.44
C THR A 263 -2.40 -9.70 -10.97
N LEU A 264 -2.44 -11.01 -10.69
CA LEU A 264 -1.46 -11.95 -11.23
C LEU A 264 -1.57 -12.04 -12.76
N ASN A 265 -2.80 -12.05 -13.30
CA ASN A 265 -3.03 -12.09 -14.74
C ASN A 265 -2.42 -10.89 -15.46
N MET A 266 -2.53 -9.67 -14.92
CA MET A 266 -1.88 -8.48 -15.50
C MET A 266 -0.38 -8.72 -15.72
N VAL A 267 0.32 -9.27 -14.70
CA VAL A 267 1.76 -9.53 -14.81
C VAL A 267 2.06 -10.64 -15.81
N VAL A 268 1.26 -11.71 -15.80
CA VAL A 268 1.44 -12.83 -16.74
C VAL A 268 1.25 -12.37 -18.18
N GLN A 269 0.19 -11.61 -18.48
CA GLN A 269 -0.06 -11.09 -19.83
C GLN A 269 1.06 -10.13 -20.27
N ARG A 270 1.56 -9.28 -19.37
CA ARG A 270 2.69 -8.40 -19.64
C ARG A 270 3.96 -9.20 -19.99
N ASP A 271 4.25 -10.25 -19.24
CA ASP A 271 5.42 -11.10 -19.49
C ASP A 271 5.30 -11.85 -20.81
N LEU A 272 4.11 -12.37 -21.13
CA LEU A 272 3.84 -13.02 -22.42
C LEU A 272 3.98 -12.05 -23.59
N ALA A 273 3.48 -10.80 -23.44
CA ALA A 273 3.65 -9.76 -24.45
C ALA A 273 5.13 -9.40 -24.67
N ILE A 274 5.95 -9.39 -23.62
CA ILE A 274 7.39 -9.17 -23.72
C ILE A 274 8.06 -10.33 -24.48
N GLU A 275 7.70 -11.56 -24.15
CA GLU A 275 8.30 -12.77 -24.71
C GLU A 275 7.89 -13.02 -26.16
N SER A 276 6.67 -12.65 -26.53
CA SER A 276 6.16 -12.77 -27.90
C SER A 276 6.55 -11.61 -28.81
N HIS A 277 7.12 -10.54 -28.26
CA HIS A 277 7.51 -9.37 -29.04
C HIS A 277 8.59 -9.71 -30.05
N LYS A 278 8.31 -9.40 -31.31
CA LYS A 278 9.28 -9.48 -32.40
C LYS A 278 9.78 -8.08 -32.69
N PRO A 279 11.07 -7.80 -32.50
CA PRO A 279 11.65 -6.51 -32.83
C PRO A 279 11.43 -6.20 -34.31
N THR A 280 10.74 -5.10 -34.62
CA THR A 280 10.51 -4.62 -35.98
C THR A 280 11.34 -3.37 -36.20
N PRO A 281 12.19 -3.32 -37.22
CA PRO A 281 12.91 -2.11 -37.54
C PRO A 281 11.95 -1.04 -38.05
N PHE A 282 12.28 0.20 -37.80
CA PHE A 282 11.60 1.36 -38.39
C PHE A 282 12.59 2.48 -38.61
N TRP A 283 12.25 3.37 -39.53
CA TRP A 283 13.05 4.55 -39.86
C TRP A 283 12.23 5.81 -39.61
N ARG A 284 12.94 6.92 -39.36
CA ARG A 284 12.35 8.25 -39.33
C ARG A 284 13.23 9.18 -40.16
N LEU A 285 12.57 9.99 -41.00
CA LEU A 285 13.23 11.06 -41.67
C LEU A 285 13.45 12.22 -40.71
N ILE A 286 14.68 12.70 -40.65
CA ILE A 286 15.08 13.88 -39.86
C ILE A 286 15.46 14.95 -40.87
N VAL A 287 14.77 16.07 -40.86
CA VAL A 287 15.02 17.22 -41.72
C VAL A 287 15.60 18.35 -40.89
N PRO A 288 16.88 18.70 -41.08
CA PRO A 288 17.52 19.74 -40.28
C PRO A 288 17.01 21.13 -40.73
N MET A 289 16.62 21.93 -39.76
CA MET A 289 16.27 23.34 -39.89
C MET A 289 17.29 24.18 -39.09
N ASP A 290 17.26 25.50 -39.24
CA ASP A 290 18.21 26.38 -38.54
C ASP A 290 18.00 26.34 -37.00
N GLY A 291 18.84 25.55 -36.30
CA GLY A 291 18.82 25.35 -34.85
C GLY A 291 17.76 24.38 -34.32
N TRP A 292 17.00 23.69 -35.21
CA TRP A 292 15.98 22.71 -34.84
C TRP A 292 15.78 21.64 -35.93
N THR A 293 14.90 20.66 -35.69
CA THR A 293 14.66 19.57 -36.65
C THR A 293 13.17 19.28 -36.79
N LEU A 294 12.76 18.89 -38.00
CA LEU A 294 11.50 18.24 -38.28
C LEU A 294 11.70 16.72 -38.34
N GLU A 295 10.77 15.95 -37.77
CA GLU A 295 10.84 14.49 -37.78
C GLU A 295 9.54 13.93 -38.42
N SER A 296 9.69 12.86 -39.25
CA SER A 296 8.55 12.10 -39.73
C SER A 296 8.00 11.14 -38.66
N GLY A 297 6.81 10.58 -38.89
CA GLY A 297 6.35 9.36 -38.24
C GLY A 297 7.31 8.17 -38.45
N LYS A 298 6.96 7.02 -37.88
CA LYS A 298 7.69 5.78 -38.14
C LYS A 298 7.37 5.28 -39.54
N ILE A 299 8.40 4.93 -40.29
CA ILE A 299 8.35 4.28 -41.59
C ILE A 299 8.82 2.84 -41.40
N GLU A 300 7.98 1.85 -41.63
CA GLU A 300 8.30 0.44 -41.35
C GLU A 300 8.95 -0.25 -42.56
N ASP A 301 8.85 0.31 -43.76
CA ASP A 301 9.48 -0.19 -44.99
C ASP A 301 10.79 0.55 -45.25
N GLN A 302 11.90 -0.20 -45.35
CA GLN A 302 13.23 0.36 -45.60
C GLN A 302 13.38 0.96 -46.99
N VAL A 303 12.77 0.32 -48.00
CA VAL A 303 12.87 0.80 -49.38
C VAL A 303 12.15 2.12 -49.55
N MET A 304 10.97 2.19 -48.94
CA MET A 304 10.19 3.42 -48.87
C MET A 304 10.93 4.53 -48.12
N ALA A 305 11.53 4.21 -46.94
CA ALA A 305 12.30 5.19 -46.18
C ALA A 305 13.47 5.77 -46.98
N ARG A 306 14.20 4.90 -47.71
CA ARG A 306 15.33 5.35 -48.54
C ARG A 306 14.86 6.18 -49.73
N ARG A 307 13.72 5.85 -50.34
CA ARG A 307 13.11 6.64 -51.39
C ARG A 307 12.74 8.03 -50.88
N ILE A 308 12.01 8.10 -49.80
CA ILE A 308 11.64 9.35 -49.15
C ILE A 308 12.87 10.22 -48.81
N LEU A 309 13.94 9.61 -48.32
CA LEU A 309 15.18 10.33 -48.09
C LEU A 309 15.79 10.91 -49.35
N ALA A 310 15.82 10.13 -50.45
CA ALA A 310 16.41 10.59 -51.71
C ALA A 310 15.59 11.77 -52.31
N ASP A 311 14.30 11.66 -52.25
CA ASP A 311 13.36 12.63 -52.78
C ASP A 311 13.26 13.89 -51.91
N ALA A 312 13.51 13.76 -50.59
CA ALA A 312 13.55 14.88 -49.63
C ALA A 312 14.74 15.83 -49.82
N MET A 313 15.77 15.39 -50.56
CA MET A 313 17.01 16.21 -50.71
C MET A 313 16.76 17.56 -51.38
N GLY A 314 17.00 18.62 -50.62
CA GLY A 314 16.87 20.01 -51.16
C GLY A 314 15.44 20.53 -51.30
N LEU A 315 14.44 19.72 -50.99
CA LEU A 315 13.05 20.18 -51.02
C LEU A 315 12.75 21.09 -49.82
N PRO A 316 12.07 22.24 -49.99
CA PRO A 316 11.61 22.99 -48.82
C PRO A 316 10.53 22.22 -48.07
N ALA A 317 10.49 22.29 -46.77
CA ALA A 317 9.38 21.82 -45.96
C ALA A 317 8.25 22.86 -45.96
N GLU A 318 7.05 22.46 -46.32
CA GLU A 318 5.89 23.33 -46.24
C GLU A 318 5.33 23.31 -44.82
N ILE A 319 5.45 24.42 -44.10
CA ILE A 319 4.90 24.57 -42.76
C ILE A 319 3.39 24.81 -42.85
N LEU A 320 2.62 23.84 -42.43
CA LEU A 320 1.15 23.86 -42.45
C LEU A 320 0.58 24.64 -41.30
N GLU A 321 1.12 24.38 -40.11
CA GLU A 321 0.66 24.98 -38.85
C GLU A 321 1.77 25.17 -37.82
N VAL A 322 1.72 26.28 -37.11
CA VAL A 322 2.55 26.57 -35.94
C VAL A 322 1.65 26.96 -34.79
N ARG A 323 1.48 26.07 -33.85
CA ARG A 323 0.70 26.28 -32.61
C ARG A 323 1.61 26.67 -31.48
N ARG A 324 1.45 27.86 -30.95
CA ARG A 324 2.15 28.36 -29.77
C ARG A 324 1.17 28.52 -28.62
N ARG A 325 1.51 27.96 -27.47
CA ARG A 325 0.67 28.06 -26.28
C ARG A 325 1.54 28.25 -25.06
N ARG A 326 1.13 29.16 -24.18
CA ARG A 326 1.59 29.20 -22.81
C ARG A 326 0.69 28.30 -21.98
N GLU A 327 1.27 27.27 -21.39
CA GLU A 327 0.55 26.27 -20.63
C GLU A 327 0.94 26.36 -19.15
N HIS A 328 -0.04 26.13 -18.29
CA HIS A 328 0.11 26.11 -16.85
C HIS A 328 -0.06 24.67 -16.35
N ALA A 329 1.06 24.00 -16.08
CA ALA A 329 1.02 22.66 -15.51
C ALA A 329 0.77 22.75 -14.02
N LYS A 330 -0.43 22.34 -13.60
CA LYS A 330 -0.84 22.35 -12.19
C LYS A 330 0.07 21.51 -11.31
N PRO A 331 0.23 21.88 -10.03
CA PRO A 331 0.88 21.03 -9.04
C PRO A 331 0.26 19.63 -8.94
N PRO A 332 1.03 18.63 -8.54
CA PRO A 332 0.49 17.33 -8.19
C PRO A 332 -0.39 17.44 -6.95
N THR A 333 -1.39 16.58 -6.83
CA THR A 333 -2.18 16.45 -5.60
C THR A 333 -1.34 15.91 -4.45
N LEU A 334 -1.80 16.04 -3.21
CA LEU A 334 -1.23 15.37 -2.06
C LEU A 334 -1.22 13.85 -2.25
N PHE A 335 -0.54 13.12 -1.39
CA PHE A 335 -0.51 11.66 -1.46
C PHE A 335 -1.72 11.01 -0.81
N ASP A 336 -2.33 10.07 -1.54
CA ASP A 336 -2.98 8.90 -0.98
C ASP A 336 -1.94 7.79 -0.70
N LEU A 337 -2.35 6.67 -0.10
CA LEU A 337 -1.43 5.56 0.17
C LEU A 337 -0.81 5.00 -1.12
N THR A 338 -1.60 4.80 -2.17
CA THR A 338 -1.10 4.25 -3.44
C THR A 338 -0.09 5.18 -4.09
N GLY A 339 -0.34 6.48 -4.09
CA GLY A 339 0.56 7.49 -4.61
C GLY A 339 1.90 7.52 -3.88
N LEU A 340 1.88 7.45 -2.54
CA LEU A 340 3.10 7.37 -1.74
C LEU A 340 3.87 6.08 -2.00
N GLN A 341 3.20 4.93 -2.06
CA GLN A 341 3.83 3.65 -2.36
C GLN A 341 4.51 3.65 -3.75
N LYS A 342 3.87 4.27 -4.75
CA LYS A 342 4.48 4.45 -6.09
C LYS A 342 5.74 5.31 -6.01
N ALA A 343 5.67 6.47 -5.35
CA ALA A 343 6.79 7.38 -5.20
C ALA A 343 7.98 6.72 -4.48
N MET A 344 7.72 5.99 -3.38
CA MET A 344 8.76 5.29 -2.63
C MET A 344 9.38 4.13 -3.42
N SER A 345 8.58 3.41 -4.21
CA SER A 345 9.09 2.35 -5.10
C SER A 345 9.98 2.91 -6.21
N GLU A 346 9.61 4.05 -6.81
CA GLU A 346 10.36 4.68 -7.89
C GLU A 346 11.66 5.31 -7.39
N ARG A 347 11.59 6.10 -6.31
CA ARG A 347 12.73 6.87 -5.78
C ARG A 347 13.70 5.99 -4.99
N HIS A 348 13.19 5.22 -4.02
CA HIS A 348 13.99 4.48 -3.04
C HIS A 348 13.95 2.95 -3.22
N GLY A 349 13.12 2.42 -4.12
CA GLY A 349 12.99 0.98 -4.37
C GLY A 349 12.31 0.21 -3.23
N LEU A 350 11.57 0.89 -2.35
CA LEU A 350 10.79 0.25 -1.31
C LEU A 350 9.62 -0.52 -1.90
N THR A 351 9.28 -1.63 -1.24
CA THR A 351 8.04 -2.34 -1.57
C THR A 351 6.82 -1.59 -1.01
N ALA A 352 5.65 -1.87 -1.57
CA ALA A 352 4.40 -1.31 -1.07
C ALA A 352 4.14 -1.69 0.41
N GLU A 353 4.50 -2.93 0.82
CA GLU A 353 4.41 -3.38 2.21
C GLU A 353 5.37 -2.58 3.12
N GLN A 354 6.64 -2.43 2.74
CA GLN A 354 7.61 -1.64 3.51
C GLN A 354 7.18 -0.17 3.68
N THR A 355 6.66 0.45 2.62
CA THR A 355 6.15 1.82 2.68
C THR A 355 4.97 1.93 3.65
N LEU A 356 4.04 0.98 3.61
CA LEU A 356 2.90 0.96 4.52
C LEU A 356 3.33 0.73 5.97
N ASP A 357 4.28 -0.17 6.22
CA ASP A 357 4.79 -0.44 7.57
C ASP A 357 5.47 0.79 8.17
N CYS A 358 6.30 1.49 7.39
CA CYS A 358 6.91 2.75 7.81
C CYS A 358 5.85 3.82 8.13
N LEU A 359 4.90 4.03 7.21
CA LEU A 359 3.85 5.03 7.39
C LEU A 359 2.94 4.69 8.58
N GLN A 360 2.64 3.40 8.81
CA GLN A 360 1.87 2.96 9.97
C GLN A 360 2.60 3.28 11.28
N HIS A 361 3.92 3.07 11.35
CA HIS A 361 4.71 3.43 12.53
C HIS A 361 4.75 4.96 12.72
N LEU A 362 4.95 5.75 11.67
CA LEU A 362 4.90 7.21 11.71
C LEU A 362 3.56 7.73 12.23
N TYR A 363 2.46 7.11 11.81
CA TYR A 363 1.13 7.42 12.33
C TYR A 363 1.00 7.09 13.82
N GLU A 364 1.50 5.93 14.27
CA GLU A 364 1.49 5.52 15.68
C GLU A 364 2.36 6.43 16.55
N MET A 365 3.45 6.98 16.01
CA MET A 365 4.25 8.03 16.62
C MET A 365 3.57 9.41 16.57
N LYS A 366 2.44 9.53 15.88
CA LYS A 366 1.67 10.77 15.67
C LYS A 366 2.41 11.84 14.84
N VAL A 367 3.35 11.44 14.01
CA VAL A 367 4.10 12.36 13.13
C VAL A 367 3.58 12.39 11.69
N ALA A 368 2.68 11.48 11.34
CA ALA A 368 1.93 11.48 10.08
C ALA A 368 0.43 11.28 10.30
N THR A 369 -0.40 11.65 9.33
CA THR A 369 -1.84 11.36 9.29
C THR A 369 -2.10 9.88 9.02
N TYR A 370 -3.37 9.45 9.00
CA TYR A 370 -3.76 8.06 8.84
C TYR A 370 -3.22 7.44 7.54
N PRO A 371 -2.59 6.25 7.59
CA PRO A 371 -1.87 5.69 6.46
C PRO A 371 -2.75 5.12 5.34
N ARG A 372 -3.95 4.61 5.65
CA ARG A 372 -4.78 3.88 4.68
C ARG A 372 -5.86 4.77 4.06
N THR A 373 -5.45 5.93 3.59
CA THR A 373 -6.32 6.88 2.89
C THR A 373 -6.27 6.71 1.39
N ASP A 374 -7.39 6.92 0.74
CA ASP A 374 -7.55 7.07 -0.70
C ASP A 374 -7.68 8.53 -1.13
N SER A 375 -7.88 9.44 -0.18
CA SER A 375 -7.97 10.86 -0.46
C SER A 375 -6.61 11.47 -0.82
N LYS A 376 -6.64 12.32 -1.83
CA LYS A 376 -5.53 13.19 -2.28
C LYS A 376 -5.75 14.65 -1.88
N TYR A 377 -6.75 14.89 -1.02
CA TYR A 377 -7.23 16.22 -0.63
C TYR A 377 -7.38 16.32 0.89
N ILE A 378 -7.53 17.55 1.35
CA ILE A 378 -7.89 17.88 2.74
C ILE A 378 -9.23 18.60 2.76
N THR A 379 -9.80 18.75 3.95
CA THR A 379 -11.00 19.57 4.18
C THR A 379 -10.67 21.02 4.50
N HIS A 380 -11.66 21.90 4.47
CA HIS A 380 -11.50 23.29 4.93
C HIS A 380 -11.04 23.36 6.40
N ASP A 381 -11.46 22.42 7.24
CA ASP A 381 -11.08 22.35 8.66
C ASP A 381 -9.57 22.08 8.85
N ASP A 382 -8.91 21.46 7.88
CA ASP A 382 -7.47 21.12 7.93
C ASP A 382 -6.56 22.26 7.46
N VAL A 383 -7.11 23.31 6.82
CA VAL A 383 -6.33 24.38 6.16
C VAL A 383 -5.37 25.08 7.10
N ASP A 384 -5.85 25.41 8.32
CA ASP A 384 -4.99 26.13 9.27
C ASP A 384 -3.86 25.24 9.80
N GLY A 385 -4.08 23.94 9.90
CA GLY A 385 -3.01 22.96 10.15
C GLY A 385 -1.97 22.92 9.04
N LEU A 386 -2.42 22.90 7.78
CA LEU A 386 -1.53 22.93 6.63
C LEU A 386 -0.75 24.24 6.51
N LYS A 387 -1.37 25.40 6.75
CA LYS A 387 -0.68 26.71 6.79
C LYS A 387 0.48 26.71 7.79
N GLU A 388 0.28 26.10 8.95
CA GLU A 388 1.35 26.00 9.95
C GLU A 388 2.50 25.10 9.51
N LEU A 389 2.20 24.03 8.78
CA LEU A 389 3.21 23.12 8.20
C LEU A 389 3.93 23.74 6.99
N LEU A 390 3.32 24.71 6.31
CA LEU A 390 3.93 25.48 5.22
C LEU A 390 4.83 26.62 5.71
N GLN A 391 5.55 26.41 6.80
CA GLN A 391 6.59 27.32 7.26
C GLN A 391 7.97 26.76 6.91
N PRO A 392 8.95 27.60 6.48
CA PRO A 392 10.28 27.14 6.03
C PRO A 392 11.02 26.24 7.02
N LYS A 393 10.71 26.34 8.31
CA LYS A 393 11.25 25.43 9.35
C LYS A 393 10.95 23.95 9.09
N TYR A 394 9.85 23.61 8.35
CA TYR A 394 9.49 22.23 7.96
C TYR A 394 10.13 21.80 6.63
N ALA A 395 10.96 22.63 6.00
CA ALA A 395 11.82 22.25 4.89
C ALA A 395 13.28 22.11 5.35
N LEU A 396 13.75 23.04 6.17
CA LEU A 396 15.12 23.10 6.70
C LEU A 396 15.42 21.88 7.59
N GLY A 397 16.44 21.11 7.21
CA GLY A 397 16.89 19.93 7.94
C GLY A 397 16.06 18.64 7.71
N PHE A 398 14.97 18.74 6.95
CA PHE A 398 14.12 17.59 6.56
C PHE A 398 14.27 17.23 5.09
N LEU A 399 14.64 18.20 4.25
CA LEU A 399 14.80 18.03 2.81
C LEU A 399 16.24 18.31 2.40
N ASP A 400 16.61 17.83 1.21
CA ASP A 400 17.88 18.14 0.58
C ASP A 400 18.00 19.64 0.23
N GLN A 401 19.23 20.11 0.01
CA GLN A 401 19.53 21.52 -0.20
C GLN A 401 18.72 22.16 -1.35
N LYS A 402 18.64 21.51 -2.52
CA LYS A 402 17.93 22.08 -3.68
C LYS A 402 16.42 22.29 -3.44
N PRO A 403 15.65 21.29 -2.93
CA PRO A 403 14.28 21.53 -2.50
C PRO A 403 14.13 22.63 -1.46
N VAL A 404 15.05 22.74 -0.49
CA VAL A 404 15.04 23.80 0.54
C VAL A 404 15.19 25.18 -0.08
N GLU A 405 16.14 25.36 -0.99
CA GLU A 405 16.34 26.61 -1.73
C GLU A 405 15.08 27.00 -2.51
N ALA A 406 14.50 26.05 -3.26
CA ALA A 406 13.27 26.29 -4.03
C ALA A 406 12.08 26.66 -3.14
N VAL A 407 11.93 26.00 -1.98
CA VAL A 407 10.88 26.34 -0.99
C VAL A 407 11.08 27.74 -0.46
N HIS A 408 12.32 28.14 -0.13
CA HIS A 408 12.63 29.47 0.38
C HIS A 408 12.29 30.57 -0.64
N ASP A 409 12.69 30.37 -1.90
CA ASP A 409 12.43 31.32 -2.98
C ASP A 409 10.93 31.48 -3.25
N LEU A 410 10.21 30.38 -3.39
CA LEU A 410 8.77 30.40 -3.60
C LEU A 410 8.03 30.99 -2.38
N TYR A 411 8.45 30.69 -1.15
CA TYR A 411 7.84 31.22 0.06
C TYR A 411 8.00 32.74 0.14
N SER A 412 9.21 33.25 -0.17
CA SER A 412 9.50 34.67 -0.19
C SER A 412 8.69 35.43 -1.24
N ALA A 413 8.35 34.75 -2.35
CA ALA A 413 7.51 35.28 -3.42
C ALA A 413 5.99 35.13 -3.14
N GLY A 414 5.56 34.54 -2.02
CA GLY A 414 4.16 34.27 -1.74
C GLY A 414 3.58 33.15 -2.63
N GLY A 415 4.41 32.25 -3.13
CA GLY A 415 4.07 31.22 -4.13
C GLY A 415 3.37 29.96 -3.58
N PHE A 416 2.79 29.99 -2.35
CA PHE A 416 2.09 28.85 -1.77
C PHE A 416 0.65 29.19 -1.43
N ASP A 417 -0.26 28.33 -1.89
CA ASP A 417 -1.68 28.40 -1.60
C ASP A 417 -2.22 27.04 -1.11
N PRO A 418 -2.48 26.88 0.20
CA PRO A 418 -3.01 25.65 0.76
C PRO A 418 -4.42 25.30 0.26
N MET A 419 -5.21 26.31 -0.24
CA MET A 419 -6.56 26.07 -0.77
C MET A 419 -6.55 25.18 -2.01
N ARG A 420 -5.42 25.07 -2.71
CA ARG A 420 -5.26 24.13 -3.83
C ARG A 420 -5.43 22.67 -3.45
N CYS A 421 -5.21 22.35 -2.18
CA CYS A 421 -5.32 20.99 -1.63
C CYS A 421 -6.71 20.68 -1.06
N VAL A 422 -7.64 21.63 -1.05
CA VAL A 422 -8.96 21.49 -0.42
C VAL A 422 -10.00 20.99 -1.42
N ALA A 423 -10.71 19.93 -1.03
CA ALA A 423 -11.91 19.43 -1.74
C ALA A 423 -12.75 18.59 -0.77
N ASP A 424 -13.66 19.23 -0.03
CA ASP A 424 -14.48 18.56 1.00
C ASP A 424 -15.34 17.42 0.43
N ASP A 425 -15.82 17.57 -0.80
CA ASP A 425 -16.61 16.58 -1.53
C ASP A 425 -15.81 15.31 -1.91
N LYS A 426 -14.47 15.40 -1.92
CA LYS A 426 -13.55 14.30 -2.24
C LYS A 426 -12.87 13.69 -1.01
N VAL A 427 -13.24 14.12 0.19
CA VAL A 427 -12.72 13.57 1.46
C VAL A 427 -13.81 12.76 2.13
N GLN A 428 -13.78 11.45 1.93
CA GLN A 428 -14.76 10.53 2.49
C GLN A 428 -14.26 9.84 3.76
N GLY A 429 -13.83 10.59 4.75
CA GLY A 429 -13.43 10.04 6.04
C GLY A 429 -11.97 10.25 6.42
N HIS A 430 -11.05 10.16 5.51
CA HIS A 430 -9.63 10.44 5.74
C HIS A 430 -9.14 11.53 4.81
N THR A 431 -8.35 12.44 5.34
CA THR A 431 -7.60 13.40 4.54
C THR A 431 -6.38 12.75 3.90
N ALA A 432 -5.73 13.44 2.98
CA ALA A 432 -4.48 13.01 2.37
C ALA A 432 -3.38 12.77 3.42
N ILE A 433 -2.34 12.05 3.02
CA ILE A 433 -1.18 11.80 3.86
C ILE A 433 -0.36 13.08 4.00
N LEU A 434 -0.24 13.55 5.24
CA LEU A 434 0.49 14.74 5.63
C LEU A 434 1.34 14.47 6.88
N PRO A 435 2.42 15.24 7.11
CA PRO A 435 3.06 15.26 8.41
C PRO A 435 2.12 15.94 9.42
N THR A 436 2.40 15.78 10.71
CA THR A 436 1.70 16.49 11.78
C THR A 436 2.63 17.49 12.46
N ARG A 437 2.06 18.35 13.30
CA ARG A 437 2.81 19.31 14.14
C ARG A 437 3.79 18.64 15.12
N ARG A 438 3.68 17.33 15.35
CA ARG A 438 4.62 16.57 16.19
C ARG A 438 5.91 16.21 15.48
N LEU A 439 5.99 16.41 14.17
CA LEU A 439 7.23 16.27 13.42
C LEU A 439 8.16 17.45 13.77
N THR A 440 9.08 17.24 14.69
CA THR A 440 10.14 18.16 15.05
C THR A 440 11.47 17.67 14.49
N TYR A 441 12.45 18.56 14.37
CA TYR A 441 13.80 18.20 13.94
C TYR A 441 14.43 17.12 14.83
N ASP A 442 14.20 17.19 16.13
CA ASP A 442 14.71 16.20 17.10
C ASP A 442 14.10 14.82 16.85
N VAL A 443 12.78 14.73 16.72
CA VAL A 443 12.08 13.46 16.35
C VAL A 443 12.60 12.92 15.02
N PHE A 444 12.75 13.77 14.00
CA PHE A 444 13.24 13.36 12.68
C PHE A 444 14.65 12.77 12.73
N GLN A 445 15.56 13.38 13.49
CA GLN A 445 16.96 12.97 13.55
C GLN A 445 17.21 11.77 14.46
N HIS A 446 16.51 11.68 15.60
CA HIS A 446 16.84 10.74 16.66
C HIS A 446 15.85 9.59 16.83
N ASP A 447 14.56 9.80 16.52
CA ASP A 447 13.52 8.79 16.76
C ASP A 447 13.15 8.01 15.50
N LEU A 448 13.43 8.54 14.29
CA LEU A 448 13.09 7.87 13.03
C LEU A 448 14.27 7.06 12.48
N THR A 449 13.95 5.90 11.91
CA THR A 449 14.90 5.13 11.10
C THR A 449 15.21 5.84 9.78
N ASP A 450 16.30 5.45 9.09
CA ASP A 450 16.67 6.01 7.78
C ASP A 450 15.51 5.90 6.77
N MET A 451 14.84 4.76 6.76
CA MET A 451 13.72 4.49 5.86
C MET A 451 12.52 5.38 6.15
N GLU A 452 12.20 5.63 7.42
CA GLU A 452 11.12 6.51 7.83
C GLU A 452 11.44 7.98 7.54
N ARG A 453 12.69 8.40 7.68
CA ARG A 453 13.15 9.72 7.25
C ARG A 453 12.92 9.94 5.76
N GLU A 454 13.25 8.95 4.91
CA GLU A 454 12.99 9.02 3.48
C GLU A 454 11.49 9.13 3.17
N VAL A 455 10.64 8.36 3.87
CA VAL A 455 9.18 8.45 3.71
C VAL A 455 8.67 9.85 4.07
N ILE A 456 9.09 10.40 5.21
CA ILE A 456 8.70 11.75 5.64
C ILE A 456 9.22 12.82 4.67
N ALA A 457 10.46 12.71 4.19
CA ALA A 457 11.02 13.67 3.23
C ALA A 457 10.22 13.69 1.92
N VAL A 458 9.78 12.52 1.43
CA VAL A 458 8.92 12.43 0.23
C VAL A 458 7.54 13.02 0.49
N ILE A 459 6.94 12.80 1.68
CA ILE A 459 5.65 13.40 2.07
C ILE A 459 5.78 14.93 2.15
N LEU A 460 6.82 15.46 2.79
CA LEU A 460 7.08 16.90 2.89
C LEU A 460 7.28 17.52 1.51
N THR A 461 8.12 16.92 0.66
CA THR A 461 8.34 17.38 -0.70
C THR A 461 7.02 17.51 -1.47
N ARG A 462 6.15 16.49 -1.37
CA ARG A 462 4.83 16.52 -2.01
C ARG A 462 3.90 17.58 -1.40
N MET A 463 3.91 17.76 -0.10
CA MET A 463 3.11 18.78 0.59
C MET A 463 3.48 20.18 0.08
N TRP A 464 4.76 20.48 0.01
CA TRP A 464 5.24 21.76 -0.52
C TRP A 464 4.89 21.91 -2.00
N SER A 465 5.12 20.89 -2.80
CA SER A 465 4.81 20.92 -4.25
C SER A 465 3.33 21.11 -4.52
N ALA A 466 2.44 20.42 -3.78
CA ALA A 466 0.99 20.48 -3.98
C ALA A 466 0.40 21.87 -3.73
N CYS A 467 1.01 22.65 -2.84
CA CYS A 467 0.57 23.99 -2.51
C CYS A 467 1.26 25.09 -3.36
N ALA A 468 2.29 24.74 -4.15
CA ALA A 468 3.07 25.70 -4.90
C ALA A 468 2.34 26.21 -6.16
N THR A 469 2.91 27.26 -6.77
CA THR A 469 2.46 27.79 -8.05
C THR A 469 2.62 26.81 -9.20
N ASP A 470 1.86 26.99 -10.26
CA ASP A 470 1.94 26.20 -11.49
C ASP A 470 3.33 26.32 -12.12
N ARG A 471 3.78 25.26 -12.82
CA ARG A 471 4.86 25.40 -13.78
C ARG A 471 4.29 26.10 -15.01
N VAL A 472 4.84 27.25 -15.37
CA VAL A 472 4.52 27.95 -16.61
C VAL A 472 5.53 27.58 -17.67
N HIS A 473 5.07 27.10 -18.81
CA HIS A 473 5.95 26.71 -19.91
C HIS A 473 5.36 27.06 -21.27
N ASP A 474 6.22 27.42 -22.20
CA ASP A 474 5.85 27.72 -23.55
C ASP A 474 6.03 26.48 -24.41
N THR A 475 4.92 26.02 -25.05
CA THR A 475 4.92 24.90 -25.98
C THR A 475 4.76 25.41 -27.41
N VAL A 476 5.60 24.91 -28.31
CA VAL A 476 5.47 25.14 -29.74
C VAL A 476 5.33 23.80 -30.43
N LYS A 477 4.28 23.63 -31.23
CA LYS A 477 4.09 22.46 -32.10
C LYS A 477 4.03 22.92 -33.54
N VAL A 478 4.84 22.29 -34.38
CA VAL A 478 4.90 22.55 -35.83
C VAL A 478 4.42 21.32 -36.58
N GLU A 479 3.50 21.49 -37.44
CA GLU A 479 3.08 20.51 -38.43
C GLU A 479 3.52 20.97 -39.83
N ALA A 480 4.21 20.09 -40.55
CA ALA A 480 4.78 20.38 -41.84
C ALA A 480 4.62 19.16 -42.77
N VAL A 481 4.83 19.36 -44.03
CA VAL A 481 4.89 18.29 -45.04
C VAL A 481 6.06 18.50 -45.98
N LEU A 482 6.59 17.42 -46.50
CA LEU A 482 7.36 17.44 -47.75
C LEU A 482 6.46 16.93 -48.86
N ASP A 483 6.33 17.74 -49.92
CA ASP A 483 5.64 17.34 -51.14
C ASP A 483 6.63 16.61 -52.07
N GLU A 484 6.54 15.29 -52.08
CA GLU A 484 7.37 14.39 -52.89
C GLU A 484 6.68 14.19 -54.23
N ARG A 485 7.37 14.54 -55.32
CA ARG A 485 6.87 14.35 -56.66
C ARG A 485 7.45 13.10 -57.28
N HIS A 486 6.62 12.11 -57.59
CA HIS A 486 7.03 10.87 -58.20
C HIS A 486 7.27 11.04 -59.73
N ALA A 487 8.05 10.12 -60.29
CA ALA A 487 8.38 10.10 -61.72
C ALA A 487 7.17 9.95 -62.63
N ASP A 488 6.05 9.40 -62.14
CA ASP A 488 4.75 9.29 -62.82
C ASP A 488 3.88 10.56 -62.67
N GLY A 489 4.39 11.62 -62.00
CA GLY A 489 3.70 12.88 -61.77
C GLY A 489 2.75 12.88 -60.60
N SER A 490 2.59 11.77 -59.88
CA SER A 490 1.86 11.73 -58.62
C SER A 490 2.63 12.45 -57.50
N MET A 491 1.87 13.00 -56.52
CA MET A 491 2.45 13.66 -55.34
C MET A 491 2.12 12.87 -54.11
N GLU A 492 3.14 12.51 -53.34
CA GLU A 492 3.00 11.95 -52.00
C GLU A 492 3.37 13.00 -50.95
N ARG A 493 2.60 13.06 -49.86
CA ARG A 493 2.84 14.00 -48.76
C ARG A 493 3.41 13.28 -47.58
N VAL A 494 4.66 13.55 -47.22
CA VAL A 494 5.32 13.02 -46.06
C VAL A 494 5.08 13.95 -44.85
N PRO A 495 4.25 13.57 -43.87
CA PRO A 495 3.98 14.42 -42.72
C PRO A 495 5.22 14.51 -41.80
N LEU A 496 5.56 15.73 -41.45
CA LEU A 496 6.64 16.06 -40.54
C LEU A 496 6.11 16.84 -39.33
N SER A 497 6.79 16.70 -38.17
CA SER A 497 6.45 17.47 -36.97
C SER A 497 7.67 17.85 -36.18
N ALA A 498 7.54 18.94 -35.43
CA ALA A 498 8.49 19.33 -34.40
C ALA A 498 7.75 19.84 -33.16
N SER A 499 8.38 19.73 -32.01
CA SER A 499 7.88 20.33 -30.78
C SER A 499 9.01 20.87 -29.92
N SER A 500 8.67 21.93 -29.20
CA SER A 500 9.53 22.55 -28.18
C SER A 500 8.73 22.74 -26.90
N ASP A 501 9.34 22.56 -25.76
CA ASP A 501 8.78 22.81 -24.42
C ASP A 501 9.84 23.54 -23.60
N VAL A 502 9.60 24.82 -23.32
CA VAL A 502 10.53 25.71 -22.62
C VAL A 502 9.87 26.17 -21.32
N THR A 503 10.48 25.85 -20.19
CA THR A 503 10.00 26.31 -18.87
C THR A 503 10.30 27.81 -18.72
N VAL A 504 9.27 28.60 -18.45
CA VAL A 504 9.34 30.04 -18.15
C VAL A 504 9.42 30.26 -16.64
N GLU A 505 8.52 29.58 -15.89
CA GLU A 505 8.51 29.58 -14.43
C GLU A 505 8.48 28.16 -13.94
N ALA A 506 9.42 27.76 -13.10
CA ALA A 506 9.56 26.39 -12.65
C ALA A 506 8.40 25.98 -11.72
N GLY A 507 7.85 26.90 -10.92
CA GLY A 507 6.79 26.61 -9.97
C GLY A 507 7.12 25.40 -9.10
N TRP A 508 6.12 24.55 -8.89
CA TRP A 508 6.24 23.31 -8.07
C TRP A 508 7.36 22.36 -8.53
N THR A 509 7.76 22.39 -9.81
CA THR A 509 8.80 21.49 -10.32
C THR A 509 10.20 21.80 -9.78
N ALA A 510 10.43 23.03 -9.28
CA ALA A 510 11.65 23.37 -8.60
C ALA A 510 11.85 22.59 -7.29
N ILE A 511 10.76 22.27 -6.61
CA ILE A 511 10.77 21.54 -5.32
C ILE A 511 10.96 20.03 -5.53
N GLU A 512 10.20 19.43 -6.45
CA GLU A 512 10.30 17.97 -6.69
C GLU A 512 11.58 17.56 -7.41
N GLY A 513 12.31 18.51 -7.97
CA GLY A 513 13.38 18.27 -8.91
C GLY A 513 12.81 17.74 -10.24
N THR A 514 13.52 17.93 -11.32
CA THR A 514 13.14 17.32 -12.61
C THR A 514 13.57 15.86 -12.62
N SER A 515 12.88 15.03 -11.86
CA SER A 515 13.11 13.57 -11.77
C SER A 515 12.85 12.84 -13.11
N ARG A 516 12.58 13.56 -14.17
CA ARG A 516 12.29 12.98 -15.50
C ARG A 516 13.40 13.12 -16.54
N THR A 517 14.53 13.76 -16.20
CA THR A 517 15.50 14.12 -17.24
C THR A 517 16.98 13.88 -16.93
N ASP A 518 17.33 13.22 -15.83
CA ASP A 518 18.76 12.92 -15.62
C ASP A 518 19.25 11.71 -16.43
N ASP A 519 18.32 10.85 -16.95
CA ASP A 519 18.65 9.68 -17.80
C ASP A 519 18.06 9.71 -19.22
N ALA A 520 17.23 10.68 -19.55
CA ALA A 520 16.96 10.93 -20.97
C ALA A 520 18.16 11.71 -21.50
N GLU A 521 19.01 11.06 -22.29
CA GLU A 521 19.95 11.73 -23.17
C GLU A 521 19.33 13.07 -23.58
N LYS A 522 19.99 14.19 -23.24
CA LYS A 522 19.50 15.53 -23.53
C LYS A 522 19.28 15.63 -25.03
N LYS A 523 18.05 15.31 -25.47
CA LYS A 523 17.67 15.69 -26.83
C LYS A 523 17.91 17.19 -26.91
N PRO A 524 18.64 17.64 -27.93
CA PRO A 524 18.86 19.09 -28.10
C PRO A 524 17.48 19.74 -28.09
N VAL A 525 17.29 20.75 -27.24
CA VAL A 525 16.05 21.51 -27.18
C VAL A 525 15.87 22.13 -28.57
N ASN A 526 14.80 21.71 -29.30
CA ASN A 526 14.43 22.35 -30.55
C ASN A 526 14.18 23.84 -30.30
N ARG A 527 15.06 24.70 -30.80
CA ARG A 527 14.89 26.15 -30.68
C ARG A 527 14.10 26.68 -31.89
N ILE A 528 12.80 26.38 -31.88
CA ILE A 528 11.89 26.83 -32.93
C ILE A 528 11.77 28.36 -32.87
N PRO A 529 12.10 29.11 -33.95
CA PRO A 529 12.08 30.57 -33.93
C PRO A 529 10.66 31.13 -33.68
N ASP A 530 10.55 32.20 -32.92
CA ASP A 530 9.27 32.87 -32.66
C ASP A 530 8.66 33.44 -33.92
N SER A 531 9.49 33.85 -34.88
CA SER A 531 9.06 34.38 -36.19
C SER A 531 8.56 33.31 -37.20
N LEU A 532 8.66 31.99 -36.84
CA LEU A 532 8.23 30.94 -37.77
C LEU A 532 6.73 31.04 -38.05
N GLY A 533 6.39 31.21 -39.33
CA GLY A 533 5.05 31.25 -39.88
C GLY A 533 4.73 30.05 -40.78
N LYS A 534 3.59 30.08 -41.44
CA LYS A 534 3.20 29.12 -42.46
C LYS A 534 3.92 29.42 -43.80
N GLY A 535 4.14 28.37 -44.57
CA GLY A 535 4.73 28.46 -45.92
C GLY A 535 6.00 27.64 -46.08
N PRO A 536 6.63 27.69 -47.23
CA PRO A 536 7.81 26.93 -47.55
C PRO A 536 9.02 27.43 -46.75
N LEU A 537 9.73 26.49 -46.11
CA LEU A 537 10.94 26.76 -45.34
C LEU A 537 12.08 25.88 -45.87
N PRO A 538 13.19 26.49 -46.34
CA PRO A 538 14.33 25.77 -46.82
C PRO A 538 14.98 24.95 -45.73
N GLN A 539 15.53 23.78 -46.09
CA GLN A 539 16.34 22.97 -45.23
C GLN A 539 17.69 23.67 -44.90
N SER A 540 18.19 23.55 -43.70
CA SER A 540 19.52 24.08 -43.32
C SER A 540 20.67 23.11 -43.59
N GLY A 541 20.37 21.87 -43.93
CA GLY A 541 21.34 20.82 -44.20
C GLY A 541 20.68 19.60 -44.85
N ALA A 542 21.45 18.59 -45.19
CA ALA A 542 20.94 17.37 -45.81
C ALA A 542 20.04 16.58 -44.80
N PRO A 543 18.88 16.11 -45.26
CA PRO A 543 18.04 15.21 -44.44
C PRO A 543 18.75 13.88 -44.21
N SER A 544 18.35 13.18 -43.17
CA SER A 544 18.93 11.88 -42.79
C SER A 544 17.88 10.91 -42.25
N LEU A 545 18.16 9.62 -42.30
CA LEU A 545 17.33 8.59 -41.64
C LEU A 545 17.90 8.20 -40.31
N THR A 546 17.06 8.21 -39.30
CA THR A 546 17.37 7.59 -38.02
C THR A 546 16.71 6.21 -37.99
N GLU A 547 17.50 5.16 -37.81
CA GLU A 547 17.03 3.80 -37.64
C GLU A 547 16.69 3.52 -36.16
N GLY A 548 15.58 2.86 -35.93
CA GLY A 548 15.13 2.40 -34.61
C GLY A 548 14.56 0.99 -34.70
N VAL A 549 14.42 0.37 -33.56
CA VAL A 549 13.77 -0.95 -33.45
C VAL A 549 12.67 -0.86 -32.40
N SER A 550 11.51 -1.46 -32.70
CA SER A 550 10.42 -1.51 -31.73
C SER A 550 10.86 -2.26 -30.46
N SER A 551 10.50 -1.69 -29.30
CA SER A 551 10.83 -2.27 -28.00
C SER A 551 9.63 -3.00 -27.41
N PRO A 552 9.82 -4.10 -26.69
CA PRO A 552 8.75 -4.75 -25.96
C PRO A 552 8.20 -3.83 -24.87
N PRO A 553 6.96 -4.08 -24.37
CA PRO A 553 6.46 -3.36 -23.20
C PRO A 553 7.41 -3.54 -22.00
N LYS A 554 7.58 -2.49 -21.21
CA LYS A 554 8.42 -2.60 -20.00
C LYS A 554 7.78 -3.56 -18.99
N PRO A 555 8.58 -4.41 -18.29
CA PRO A 555 8.08 -5.23 -17.19
C PRO A 555 7.42 -4.38 -16.11
N PHE A 556 6.45 -4.96 -15.40
CA PHE A 556 5.90 -4.27 -14.24
C PHE A 556 6.94 -4.09 -13.14
N THR A 557 6.93 -2.91 -12.52
CA THR A 557 7.49 -2.64 -11.19
C THR A 557 6.35 -2.60 -10.18
N GLU A 558 6.65 -2.51 -8.88
CA GLU A 558 5.57 -2.33 -7.88
C GLU A 558 4.76 -1.06 -8.17
N ALA A 559 5.42 0.06 -8.47
CA ALA A 559 4.76 1.31 -8.80
C ALA A 559 3.82 1.19 -10.01
N THR A 560 4.30 0.58 -11.10
CA THR A 560 3.48 0.46 -12.33
C THR A 560 2.38 -0.60 -12.19
N LEU A 561 2.56 -1.64 -11.37
CA LEU A 561 1.50 -2.60 -11.08
C LEU A 561 0.43 -2.00 -10.16
N LEU A 562 0.81 -1.25 -9.13
CA LEU A 562 -0.13 -0.49 -8.30
C LEU A 562 -0.94 0.49 -9.14
N SER A 563 -0.28 1.20 -10.07
CA SER A 563 -0.98 2.08 -11.02
C SER A 563 -1.93 1.31 -11.94
N ALA A 564 -1.57 0.10 -12.37
CA ALA A 564 -2.46 -0.75 -13.17
C ALA A 564 -3.66 -1.27 -12.37
N MET A 565 -3.48 -1.55 -11.09
CA MET A 565 -4.57 -1.92 -10.18
C MET A 565 -5.51 -0.72 -9.91
N GLU A 566 -4.95 0.47 -9.70
CA GLU A 566 -5.70 1.71 -9.47
C GLU A 566 -6.52 2.11 -10.71
N HIS A 567 -5.96 1.95 -11.90
CA HIS A 567 -6.62 2.27 -13.17
C HIS A 567 -7.02 1.01 -13.95
N ALA A 568 -7.61 0.05 -13.26
CA ALA A 568 -8.00 -1.22 -13.85
C ALA A 568 -9.09 -1.09 -14.93
N SER A 569 -9.82 0.02 -14.95
CA SER A 569 -10.74 0.43 -16.00
C SER A 569 -10.15 0.36 -17.41
N ARG A 570 -8.85 0.62 -17.55
CA ARG A 570 -8.12 0.51 -18.82
C ARG A 570 -8.11 -0.90 -19.43
N PHE A 571 -8.41 -1.92 -18.62
CA PHE A 571 -8.50 -3.31 -19.06
C PHE A 571 -9.94 -3.78 -19.30
N VAL A 572 -10.92 -2.89 -19.14
CA VAL A 572 -12.35 -3.15 -19.35
C VAL A 572 -12.78 -2.50 -20.67
N ALA A 573 -13.42 -3.29 -21.53
CA ALA A 573 -13.93 -2.79 -22.83
C ALA A 573 -15.31 -2.12 -22.70
N ASP A 574 -16.08 -2.49 -21.69
CA ASP A 574 -17.44 -2.02 -21.41
C ASP A 574 -17.41 -0.60 -20.82
N SER A 575 -18.15 0.34 -21.41
CA SER A 575 -18.14 1.76 -21.05
C SER A 575 -18.70 2.03 -19.66
N ASP A 576 -19.78 1.33 -19.28
CA ASP A 576 -20.48 1.56 -18.02
C ASP A 576 -19.68 1.01 -16.83
N LEU A 577 -19.12 -0.18 -17.00
CA LEU A 577 -18.21 -0.77 -16.01
C LEU A 577 -16.88 -0.02 -15.93
N LYS A 578 -16.43 0.57 -17.04
CA LYS A 578 -15.27 1.46 -17.02
C LYS A 578 -15.55 2.70 -16.19
N ALA A 579 -16.70 3.34 -16.39
CA ALA A 579 -17.13 4.49 -15.60
C ALA A 579 -17.27 4.14 -14.12
N ALA A 580 -17.83 2.97 -13.78
CA ALA A 580 -17.94 2.51 -12.41
C ALA A 580 -16.58 2.26 -11.70
N LEU A 581 -15.55 1.86 -12.44
CA LEU A 581 -14.18 1.71 -11.93
C LEU A 581 -13.41 3.03 -11.87
N ASP A 582 -13.80 4.02 -12.67
CA ASP A 582 -13.18 5.35 -12.70
C ASP A 582 -13.88 6.35 -11.77
N ASP A 583 -15.00 5.96 -11.14
CA ASP A 583 -15.75 6.81 -10.21
C ASP A 583 -14.99 6.99 -8.89
N ASP A 584 -14.20 8.07 -8.83
CA ASP A 584 -13.46 8.50 -7.64
C ASP A 584 -14.38 9.00 -6.50
N THR A 585 -15.72 9.12 -6.74
CA THR A 585 -16.64 9.73 -5.76
C THR A 585 -17.16 8.72 -4.75
N SER A 586 -17.22 7.44 -5.11
CA SER A 586 -17.75 6.40 -4.22
C SER A 586 -16.68 5.47 -3.66
N HIS A 587 -15.57 5.27 -4.38
CA HIS A 587 -14.46 4.37 -3.97
C HIS A 587 -13.18 4.75 -4.73
N SER A 588 -12.05 4.35 -4.18
CA SER A 588 -10.70 4.55 -4.72
C SER A 588 -10.41 3.85 -6.06
N GLY A 589 -11.34 3.74 -6.96
CA GLY A 589 -11.20 3.17 -8.31
C GLY A 589 -10.35 1.91 -8.46
N GLY A 590 -10.58 1.09 -9.47
CA GLY A 590 -9.74 -0.06 -9.78
C GLY A 590 -10.01 -1.32 -8.95
N ILE A 591 -8.99 -2.18 -8.81
CA ILE A 591 -9.09 -3.45 -8.07
C ILE A 591 -8.30 -3.42 -6.76
N GLY A 592 -8.94 -3.86 -5.69
CA GLY A 592 -8.42 -3.77 -4.32
C GLY A 592 -8.40 -2.32 -3.81
N THR A 593 -8.61 -2.15 -2.53
CA THR A 593 -8.47 -0.85 -1.86
C THR A 593 -6.99 -0.50 -1.64
N PRO A 594 -6.62 0.77 -1.45
CA PRO A 594 -5.25 1.16 -1.11
C PRO A 594 -4.68 0.35 0.06
N ALA A 595 -5.50 0.09 1.09
CA ALA A 595 -5.11 -0.70 2.26
C ALA A 595 -4.77 -2.17 1.93
N THR A 596 -5.36 -2.76 0.91
CA THR A 596 -5.23 -4.19 0.59
C THR A 596 -4.23 -4.50 -0.53
N ARG A 597 -3.96 -3.55 -1.44
CA ARG A 597 -3.09 -3.75 -2.62
C ARG A 597 -1.70 -4.27 -2.24
N ALA A 598 -1.05 -3.66 -1.25
CA ALA A 598 0.27 -4.09 -0.78
C ALA A 598 0.28 -5.56 -0.30
N GLY A 599 -0.68 -5.93 0.54
CA GLY A 599 -0.83 -7.30 1.03
C GLY A 599 -1.11 -8.32 -0.08
N ILE A 600 -1.86 -7.94 -1.13
CA ILE A 600 -2.11 -8.79 -2.30
C ILE A 600 -0.81 -9.05 -3.06
N LEU A 601 -0.03 -8.00 -3.37
CA LEU A 601 1.25 -8.14 -4.05
C LEU A 601 2.19 -9.06 -3.26
N GLU A 602 2.34 -8.80 -1.96
CA GLU A 602 3.19 -9.59 -1.09
C GLU A 602 2.74 -11.05 -0.98
N SER A 603 1.42 -11.28 -0.90
CA SER A 603 0.87 -12.64 -0.89
C SER A 603 1.17 -13.42 -2.17
N LEU A 604 1.16 -12.76 -3.34
CA LEU A 604 1.53 -13.37 -4.62
C LEU A 604 3.02 -13.74 -4.67
N VAL A 605 3.88 -12.89 -4.11
CA VAL A 605 5.32 -13.16 -4.01
C VAL A 605 5.59 -14.27 -2.99
N LYS A 606 5.03 -14.21 -1.78
CA LYS A 606 5.17 -15.23 -0.73
C LYS A 606 4.66 -16.61 -1.19
N SER A 607 3.60 -16.64 -1.99
CA SER A 607 3.06 -17.88 -2.58
C SER A 607 3.88 -18.40 -3.77
N GLY A 608 4.90 -17.67 -4.23
CA GLY A 608 5.75 -18.06 -5.33
C GLY A 608 5.10 -17.93 -6.72
N TYR A 609 4.01 -17.18 -6.86
CA TYR A 609 3.38 -16.89 -8.16
C TYR A 609 4.06 -15.72 -8.87
N LEU A 610 4.55 -14.74 -8.11
CA LEU A 610 5.41 -13.66 -8.58
C LEU A 610 6.80 -13.75 -7.97
N GLN A 611 7.78 -13.15 -8.62
CA GLN A 611 9.13 -12.96 -8.10
C GLN A 611 9.62 -11.54 -8.38
N ARG A 612 10.41 -11.00 -7.45
CA ARG A 612 11.11 -9.74 -7.63
C ARG A 612 12.48 -10.00 -8.27
N LYS A 613 12.78 -9.32 -9.39
CA LYS A 613 14.09 -9.29 -10.06
C LYS A 613 14.55 -7.83 -10.10
N GLY A 614 15.34 -7.40 -9.11
CA GLY A 614 15.60 -5.99 -8.88
C GLY A 614 14.28 -5.25 -8.59
N LYS A 615 14.02 -4.15 -9.29
CA LYS A 615 12.75 -3.41 -9.19
C LYS A 615 11.59 -4.06 -9.97
N GLN A 616 11.85 -5.08 -10.79
CA GLN A 616 10.83 -5.70 -11.65
C GLN A 616 10.08 -6.82 -10.95
N LEU A 617 8.76 -6.88 -11.21
CA LEU A 617 7.89 -8.00 -10.87
C LEU A 617 7.71 -8.90 -12.09
N ARG A 618 7.99 -10.19 -11.94
CA ARG A 618 7.90 -11.18 -13.02
C ARG A 618 7.05 -12.37 -12.57
N SER A 619 6.28 -12.91 -13.50
CA SER A 619 5.54 -14.14 -13.26
C SER A 619 6.49 -15.35 -13.17
N THR A 620 6.12 -16.30 -12.32
CA THR A 620 6.80 -17.61 -12.23
C THR A 620 6.06 -18.64 -13.07
N PRO A 621 6.66 -19.81 -13.37
CA PRO A 621 5.92 -20.92 -13.99
C PRO A 621 4.66 -21.31 -13.23
N ALA A 622 4.71 -21.28 -11.89
CA ALA A 622 3.54 -21.55 -11.04
C ALA A 622 2.45 -20.48 -11.19
N GLY A 623 2.84 -19.19 -11.28
CA GLY A 623 1.90 -18.10 -11.52
C GLY A 623 1.25 -18.17 -12.90
N ARG A 624 2.02 -18.48 -13.94
CA ARG A 624 1.51 -18.68 -15.31
C ARG A 624 0.54 -19.88 -15.39
N MET A 625 0.89 -20.96 -14.72
CA MET A 625 0.02 -22.11 -14.62
C MET A 625 -1.30 -21.77 -13.93
N LEU A 626 -1.26 -21.07 -12.77
CA LEU A 626 -2.48 -20.68 -12.07
C LEU A 626 -3.38 -19.84 -12.96
N VAL A 627 -2.85 -18.84 -13.66
CA VAL A 627 -3.62 -17.99 -14.58
C VAL A 627 -4.16 -18.82 -15.75
N GLY A 628 -3.36 -19.74 -16.30
CA GLY A 628 -3.79 -20.61 -17.40
C GLY A 628 -4.97 -21.49 -17.05
N VAL A 629 -4.99 -22.05 -15.81
CA VAL A 629 -6.05 -22.96 -15.35
C VAL A 629 -7.21 -22.28 -14.64
N ALA A 630 -7.10 -20.99 -14.30
CA ALA A 630 -8.18 -20.23 -13.71
C ALA A 630 -9.31 -20.01 -14.71
N ILE A 631 -10.56 -20.05 -14.26
CA ILE A 631 -11.72 -19.67 -15.10
C ILE A 631 -11.64 -18.18 -15.48
N ASP A 632 -12.19 -17.81 -16.63
CA ASP A 632 -12.00 -16.49 -17.23
C ASP A 632 -12.51 -15.36 -16.35
N GLU A 633 -13.64 -15.54 -15.69
CA GLU A 633 -14.24 -14.53 -14.82
C GLU A 633 -13.34 -14.16 -13.62
N LEU A 634 -12.55 -15.11 -13.12
CA LEU A 634 -11.60 -14.84 -12.04
C LEU A 634 -10.31 -14.17 -12.52
N LYS A 635 -10.06 -14.14 -13.81
CA LYS A 635 -8.90 -13.44 -14.42
C LYS A 635 -9.24 -12.02 -14.82
N ASP A 636 -10.52 -11.73 -15.03
CA ASP A 636 -10.99 -10.44 -15.50
C ASP A 636 -11.20 -9.47 -14.32
N VAL A 637 -10.86 -8.22 -14.53
CA VAL A 637 -11.12 -7.12 -13.59
C VAL A 637 -12.60 -6.75 -13.54
N LYS A 638 -13.35 -7.11 -14.58
CA LYS A 638 -14.78 -6.83 -14.74
C LYS A 638 -15.62 -7.31 -13.55
N LEU A 639 -15.36 -8.54 -13.07
CA LEU A 639 -16.05 -9.08 -11.89
C LEU A 639 -15.86 -8.19 -10.66
N THR A 640 -14.66 -7.66 -10.47
CA THR A 640 -14.37 -6.75 -9.34
C THR A 640 -15.11 -5.44 -9.50
N ALA A 641 -15.18 -4.89 -10.70
CA ALA A 641 -15.92 -3.68 -10.99
C ALA A 641 -17.41 -3.80 -10.64
N GLN A 642 -18.03 -4.87 -11.13
CA GLN A 642 -19.45 -5.16 -10.85
C GLN A 642 -19.72 -5.26 -9.33
N TRP A 643 -18.83 -5.91 -8.59
CA TRP A 643 -19.00 -6.04 -7.16
C TRP A 643 -18.84 -4.73 -6.41
N GLU A 644 -17.85 -3.91 -6.75
CA GLU A 644 -17.66 -2.63 -6.08
C GLU A 644 -18.86 -1.70 -6.32
N GLN A 645 -19.44 -1.74 -7.53
CA GLN A 645 -20.69 -1.02 -7.80
C GLN A 645 -21.84 -1.53 -6.93
N SER A 646 -22.07 -2.85 -6.90
CA SER A 646 -23.14 -3.43 -6.08
C SER A 646 -22.95 -3.15 -4.58
N LEU A 647 -21.72 -3.18 -4.09
CA LEU A 647 -21.40 -2.87 -2.70
C LEU A 647 -21.59 -1.37 -2.38
N ALA A 648 -21.31 -0.48 -3.33
CA ALA A 648 -21.60 0.95 -3.19
C ALA A 648 -23.12 1.21 -3.12
N ASP A 649 -23.89 0.51 -3.96
CA ASP A 649 -25.35 0.62 -3.96
C ASP A 649 -25.94 0.10 -2.63
N ILE A 650 -25.39 -1.00 -2.08
CA ILE A 650 -25.78 -1.54 -0.76
C ILE A 650 -25.46 -0.53 0.34
N GLU A 651 -24.29 0.06 0.33
CA GLU A 651 -23.88 1.08 1.31
C GLU A 651 -24.79 2.28 1.31
N GLN A 652 -25.26 2.72 0.14
CA GLN A 652 -26.18 3.83 -0.03
C GLN A 652 -27.65 3.46 0.21
N GLY A 653 -27.95 2.20 0.55
CA GLY A 653 -29.30 1.69 0.72
C GLY A 653 -30.10 1.56 -0.58
N LYS A 654 -29.46 1.60 -1.75
CA LYS A 654 -30.05 1.41 -3.08
C LYS A 654 -30.01 -0.04 -3.54
N GLY A 655 -29.09 -0.84 -3.02
CA GLY A 655 -28.89 -2.25 -3.33
C GLY A 655 -29.33 -3.17 -2.21
N ASP A 656 -29.50 -4.47 -2.52
CA ASP A 656 -29.90 -5.51 -1.56
C ASP A 656 -28.78 -6.56 -1.43
N GLU A 657 -28.32 -6.79 -0.18
CA GLU A 657 -27.28 -7.79 0.13
C GLU A 657 -27.67 -9.19 -0.33
N THR A 658 -28.96 -9.55 -0.20
CA THR A 658 -29.44 -10.90 -0.52
C THR A 658 -29.37 -11.16 -2.02
N VAL A 659 -29.77 -10.17 -2.83
CA VAL A 659 -29.66 -10.24 -4.30
C VAL A 659 -28.21 -10.42 -4.70
N PHE A 660 -27.32 -9.56 -4.21
CA PHE A 660 -25.88 -9.64 -4.46
C PHE A 660 -25.29 -11.01 -4.11
N LEU A 661 -25.56 -11.51 -2.91
CA LEU A 661 -25.04 -12.83 -2.48
C LEU A 661 -25.63 -13.99 -3.27
N ASN A 662 -26.88 -13.91 -3.75
CA ASN A 662 -27.48 -14.96 -4.57
C ASN A 662 -26.85 -15.04 -5.96
N GLU A 663 -26.47 -13.94 -6.56
CA GLU A 663 -25.69 -13.92 -7.80
C GLU A 663 -24.34 -14.63 -7.60
N ILE A 664 -23.66 -14.32 -6.50
CA ILE A 664 -22.39 -14.98 -6.14
C ILE A 664 -22.56 -16.48 -5.94
N ARG A 665 -23.61 -16.91 -5.22
CA ARG A 665 -23.93 -18.33 -5.03
C ARG A 665 -24.16 -19.06 -6.36
N THR A 666 -24.90 -18.42 -7.26
CA THR A 666 -25.16 -18.96 -8.60
C THR A 666 -23.86 -19.15 -9.39
N ALA A 667 -22.98 -18.16 -9.35
CA ALA A 667 -21.66 -18.26 -9.99
C ALA A 667 -20.81 -19.38 -9.36
N CYS A 668 -20.80 -19.50 -8.03
CA CYS A 668 -20.08 -20.56 -7.30
C CYS A 668 -20.62 -21.96 -7.63
N ALA A 669 -21.94 -22.11 -7.80
CA ALA A 669 -22.54 -23.39 -8.16
C ALA A 669 -22.09 -23.88 -9.54
N ALA A 670 -21.86 -23.01 -10.49
CA ALA A 670 -21.40 -23.36 -11.82
C ALA A 670 -19.88 -23.67 -11.89
N MET A 671 -19.08 -23.22 -10.93
CA MET A 671 -17.62 -23.34 -10.96
C MET A 671 -17.08 -24.78 -11.08
N PRO A 672 -17.56 -25.78 -10.30
CA PRO A 672 -17.01 -27.14 -10.36
C PRO A 672 -17.11 -27.75 -11.76
N GLY A 673 -18.27 -27.61 -12.41
CA GLY A 673 -18.49 -28.12 -13.75
C GLY A 673 -17.56 -27.48 -14.79
N ARG A 674 -17.43 -26.18 -14.74
CA ARG A 674 -16.57 -25.39 -15.65
C ARG A 674 -15.09 -25.73 -15.48
N VAL A 675 -14.62 -25.85 -14.24
CA VAL A 675 -13.23 -26.20 -13.97
C VAL A 675 -12.93 -27.63 -14.44
N MET A 676 -13.86 -28.58 -14.25
CA MET A 676 -13.72 -29.95 -14.75
C MET A 676 -13.67 -30.02 -16.27
N GLU A 677 -14.46 -29.22 -16.97
CA GLU A 677 -14.39 -29.10 -18.42
C GLU A 677 -12.99 -28.61 -18.89
N MET A 678 -12.42 -27.66 -18.21
CA MET A 678 -11.07 -27.15 -18.53
C MET A 678 -9.99 -28.23 -18.41
N THR A 679 -10.15 -29.23 -17.53
CA THR A 679 -9.17 -30.33 -17.39
C THR A 679 -9.07 -31.21 -18.63
N ARG A 680 -10.05 -31.17 -19.52
CA ARG A 680 -10.05 -31.92 -20.79
C ARG A 680 -9.23 -31.29 -21.88
N ARG A 681 -8.72 -30.06 -21.66
CA ARG A 681 -7.90 -29.32 -22.65
C ARG A 681 -6.43 -29.73 -22.53
N ASP A 682 -5.88 -30.34 -23.57
CA ASP A 682 -4.50 -30.88 -23.60
C ASP A 682 -3.43 -29.82 -23.33
N ASN A 683 -3.61 -28.60 -23.88
CA ASN A 683 -2.68 -27.50 -23.66
C ASN A 683 -2.60 -27.09 -22.16
N LEU A 684 -3.70 -27.15 -21.42
CA LEU A 684 -3.72 -26.84 -19.99
C LEU A 684 -3.08 -27.98 -19.18
N GLN A 685 -3.32 -29.25 -19.56
CA GLN A 685 -2.64 -30.37 -18.94
C GLN A 685 -1.12 -30.28 -19.13
N GLN A 686 -0.67 -29.92 -20.33
CA GLN A 686 0.75 -29.71 -20.61
C GLN A 686 1.34 -28.59 -19.76
N LEU A 687 0.64 -27.44 -19.66
CA LEU A 687 1.04 -26.31 -18.82
C LEU A 687 1.21 -26.72 -17.35
N VAL A 688 0.28 -27.51 -16.82
CA VAL A 688 0.34 -28.02 -15.43
C VAL A 688 1.52 -28.98 -15.23
N ARG A 689 1.81 -29.85 -16.20
CA ARG A 689 2.99 -30.74 -16.18
C ARG A 689 4.26 -29.90 -16.15
N GLN A 690 4.42 -28.94 -17.07
CA GLN A 690 5.62 -28.08 -17.17
C GLN A 690 5.85 -27.26 -15.90
N ALA A 691 4.80 -26.70 -15.32
CA ALA A 691 4.90 -25.96 -14.05
C ALA A 691 5.22 -26.86 -12.85
N GLY A 692 5.04 -28.18 -12.98
CA GLY A 692 5.44 -29.17 -12.00
C GLY A 692 6.90 -29.60 -12.10
N GLU A 693 7.53 -29.35 -13.23
CA GLU A 693 8.97 -29.60 -13.41
C GLU A 693 9.73 -28.58 -12.60
N ARG A 694 10.36 -29.06 -11.53
CA ARG A 694 11.20 -28.19 -10.69
C ARG A 694 12.46 -27.86 -11.47
N GLU A 695 12.82 -26.59 -11.48
CA GLU A 695 14.08 -26.13 -12.08
C GLU A 695 15.25 -26.95 -11.56
N SER A 696 16.00 -27.56 -12.49
CA SER A 696 17.19 -28.34 -12.16
C SER A 696 18.37 -27.40 -11.93
N PHE A 697 19.06 -27.60 -10.82
CA PHE A 697 20.30 -26.90 -10.50
C PHE A 697 21.55 -27.65 -10.97
N GLY A 698 21.37 -28.85 -11.54
CA GLY A 698 22.42 -29.72 -12.03
C GLY A 698 22.20 -31.17 -11.60
N PRO A 699 23.06 -32.12 -12.07
CA PRO A 699 22.93 -33.51 -11.73
C PRO A 699 23.32 -33.78 -10.27
N CYS A 700 22.58 -34.66 -9.63
CA CYS A 700 22.89 -35.10 -8.27
C CYS A 700 24.21 -35.88 -8.24
N PRO A 701 25.21 -35.50 -7.42
CA PRO A 701 26.47 -36.20 -7.31
C PRO A 701 26.36 -37.66 -6.79
N ARG A 702 25.21 -38.03 -6.20
CA ARG A 702 24.95 -39.39 -5.70
C ARG A 702 24.35 -40.33 -6.75
N CYS A 703 23.31 -39.84 -7.46
CA CYS A 703 22.50 -40.73 -8.32
C CYS A 703 22.21 -40.14 -9.72
N GLY A 704 22.79 -39.03 -10.10
CA GLY A 704 22.60 -38.38 -11.40
C GLY A 704 21.27 -37.68 -11.64
N LYS A 705 20.20 -37.94 -10.85
CA LYS A 705 18.91 -37.27 -11.02
C LYS A 705 19.02 -35.77 -10.74
N PRO A 706 18.12 -34.94 -11.28
CA PRO A 706 18.18 -33.50 -11.05
C PRO A 706 18.19 -33.11 -9.56
N VAL A 707 19.00 -32.12 -9.19
CA VAL A 707 18.89 -31.43 -7.90
C VAL A 707 17.94 -30.25 -8.07
N VAL A 708 16.93 -30.18 -7.22
CA VAL A 708 15.86 -29.18 -7.27
C VAL A 708 15.75 -28.43 -5.96
N LYS A 709 15.28 -27.19 -5.99
CA LYS A 709 15.05 -26.38 -4.78
C LYS A 709 13.71 -26.75 -4.15
N THR A 710 13.70 -26.92 -2.83
CA THR A 710 12.48 -27.18 -2.04
C THR A 710 12.55 -26.34 -0.75
N GLY A 711 11.77 -25.25 -0.70
CA GLY A 711 11.88 -24.28 0.36
C GLY A 711 13.28 -23.66 0.42
N SER A 712 13.93 -23.75 1.57
CA SER A 712 15.27 -23.20 1.81
C SER A 712 16.42 -24.18 1.48
N ILE A 713 16.15 -25.38 0.95
CA ILE A 713 17.18 -26.39 0.64
C ILE A 713 17.15 -26.79 -0.85
N TRP A 714 18.31 -27.14 -1.38
CA TRP A 714 18.41 -27.88 -2.66
C TRP A 714 18.60 -29.36 -2.37
N GLN A 715 17.77 -30.21 -2.98
CA GLN A 715 17.81 -31.67 -2.76
C GLN A 715 17.63 -32.45 -4.06
N CYS A 716 18.07 -33.67 -4.07
CA CYS A 716 17.82 -34.55 -5.20
C CYS A 716 16.32 -34.76 -5.41
N SER A 717 15.86 -34.73 -6.66
CA SER A 717 14.46 -34.95 -7.03
C SER A 717 13.96 -36.36 -6.69
N SER A 718 14.87 -37.32 -6.45
CA SER A 718 14.53 -38.66 -5.99
C SER A 718 14.05 -38.73 -4.53
N ASN A 719 14.33 -37.69 -3.74
CA ASN A 719 14.03 -37.71 -2.31
C ASN A 719 12.53 -37.50 -2.06
N LYS A 720 11.87 -38.48 -1.47
CA LYS A 720 10.53 -38.39 -0.91
C LYS A 720 10.62 -38.32 0.61
N ARG A 721 9.80 -37.49 1.21
CA ARG A 721 9.75 -37.30 2.67
C ARG A 721 8.35 -37.54 3.17
N VAL A 722 8.23 -38.13 4.35
CA VAL A 722 6.98 -38.31 5.08
C VAL A 722 7.15 -37.75 6.49
N LYS A 723 6.06 -37.31 7.10
CA LYS A 723 6.07 -36.96 8.51
C LYS A 723 5.99 -38.26 9.32
N ASP A 724 6.80 -38.34 10.36
CA ASP A 724 6.65 -39.39 11.36
C ASP A 724 5.54 -39.04 12.36
N ASP A 725 5.25 -39.96 13.28
CA ASP A 725 4.19 -39.83 14.29
C ASP A 725 4.41 -38.64 15.25
N ALA A 726 5.65 -38.15 15.35
CA ALA A 726 6.01 -36.94 16.09
C ALA A 726 5.94 -35.67 15.23
N GLY A 727 5.48 -35.76 13.97
CA GLY A 727 5.36 -34.64 13.03
C GLY A 727 6.69 -34.22 12.36
N ALA A 728 7.80 -34.91 12.59
CA ALA A 728 9.10 -34.61 12.00
C ALA A 728 9.23 -35.20 10.59
N TRP A 729 9.85 -34.41 9.68
CA TRP A 729 10.06 -34.87 8.30
C TRP A 729 11.22 -35.85 8.18
N LYS A 730 10.93 -37.11 7.86
CA LYS A 730 11.92 -38.15 7.54
C LYS A 730 11.96 -38.47 6.05
N LEU A 731 13.16 -38.86 5.59
CA LEU A 731 13.34 -39.37 4.22
C LEU A 731 12.72 -40.78 4.15
N SER A 732 11.74 -40.97 3.27
CA SER A 732 11.11 -42.27 3.02
C SER A 732 11.77 -43.00 1.84
N GLU A 733 12.13 -42.25 0.79
CA GLU A 733 12.75 -42.79 -0.41
C GLU A 733 13.76 -41.81 -0.98
N GLY A 734 14.69 -42.31 -1.80
CA GLY A 734 15.66 -41.52 -2.55
C GLY A 734 17.09 -41.57 -2.03
N CYS A 735 17.98 -40.86 -2.70
CA CYS A 735 19.42 -40.92 -2.38
C CYS A 735 19.86 -40.09 -1.17
N GLY A 736 18.96 -39.25 -0.62
CA GLY A 736 19.23 -38.41 0.55
C GLY A 736 20.13 -37.21 0.30
N TYR A 737 20.56 -36.94 -0.94
CA TYR A 737 21.41 -35.78 -1.25
C TYR A 737 20.68 -34.47 -0.99
N LYS A 738 21.32 -33.53 -0.26
CA LYS A 738 20.78 -32.22 0.07
C LYS A 738 21.89 -31.18 0.31
N ILE A 739 21.60 -29.93 -0.02
CA ILE A 739 22.41 -28.75 0.26
C ILE A 739 21.56 -27.79 1.08
N PHE A 740 22.06 -27.34 2.23
CA PHE A 740 21.37 -26.38 3.09
C PHE A 740 21.61 -24.96 2.62
N ALA A 741 20.64 -24.07 2.86
CA ALA A 741 20.70 -22.68 2.44
C ALA A 741 21.85 -21.89 3.07
N GLU A 742 22.26 -22.29 4.28
CA GLU A 742 23.39 -21.67 4.95
C GLU A 742 24.49 -22.69 5.20
N LYS A 743 25.71 -22.30 4.88
CA LYS A 743 26.92 -23.06 5.17
C LYS A 743 28.06 -22.13 5.55
N PHE A 744 28.78 -22.50 6.62
CA PHE A 744 29.94 -21.76 7.11
C PHE A 744 29.64 -20.26 7.38
N GLY A 745 28.46 -19.99 7.98
CA GLY A 745 28.01 -18.64 8.31
C GLY A 745 27.67 -17.78 7.08
N LYS A 746 27.51 -18.40 5.91
CA LYS A 746 27.13 -17.71 4.67
C LYS A 746 25.91 -18.34 4.01
N LYS A 747 24.97 -17.48 3.61
CA LYS A 747 23.79 -17.86 2.83
C LYS A 747 24.21 -18.15 1.39
N LEU A 748 23.91 -19.36 0.90
CA LEU A 748 24.18 -19.76 -0.48
C LEU A 748 23.11 -19.20 -1.40
N THR A 749 23.52 -18.77 -2.60
CA THR A 749 22.60 -18.32 -3.67
C THR A 749 22.36 -19.45 -4.67
N ASP A 750 21.23 -19.35 -5.41
CA ASP A 750 20.89 -20.28 -6.48
C ASP A 750 22.01 -20.38 -7.53
N SER A 751 22.61 -19.24 -7.90
CA SER A 751 23.74 -19.21 -8.82
C SER A 751 24.99 -19.95 -8.30
N MET A 752 25.29 -19.81 -7.00
CA MET A 752 26.41 -20.54 -6.39
C MET A 752 26.19 -22.05 -6.45
N VAL A 753 24.98 -22.50 -6.07
CA VAL A 753 24.64 -23.92 -6.08
C VAL A 753 24.66 -24.49 -7.50
N ARG A 754 24.07 -23.81 -8.47
CA ARG A 754 24.07 -24.19 -9.88
C ARG A 754 25.50 -24.36 -10.41
N ARG A 755 26.33 -23.35 -10.26
CA ARG A 755 27.72 -23.36 -10.70
C ARG A 755 28.53 -24.45 -10.01
N THR A 756 28.24 -24.75 -8.74
CA THR A 756 28.90 -25.83 -8.02
C THR A 756 28.51 -27.20 -8.60
N LEU A 757 27.24 -27.45 -8.86
CA LEU A 757 26.76 -28.72 -9.43
C LEU A 757 27.15 -28.89 -10.88
N GLU A 758 27.36 -27.80 -11.62
CA GLU A 758 27.97 -27.77 -12.97
C GLU A 758 29.50 -27.98 -12.96
N GLY A 759 30.14 -28.18 -11.81
CA GLY A 759 31.57 -28.36 -11.68
C GLY A 759 32.43 -27.09 -11.78
N LYS A 760 31.83 -25.89 -11.84
CA LYS A 760 32.52 -24.59 -12.04
C LYS A 760 33.23 -24.02 -10.82
N ARG A 761 33.23 -24.68 -9.67
CA ARG A 761 33.95 -24.33 -8.43
C ARG A 761 33.94 -22.84 -8.08
N PRO A 762 32.74 -22.20 -7.85
CA PRO A 762 32.67 -20.77 -7.58
C PRO A 762 33.46 -20.39 -6.32
N LYS A 763 34.19 -19.25 -6.38
CA LYS A 763 34.83 -18.67 -5.19
C LYS A 763 33.78 -17.97 -4.36
N VAL A 764 33.82 -18.18 -3.03
CA VAL A 764 32.98 -17.53 -2.05
C VAL A 764 33.86 -16.91 -0.98
N SER A 765 33.68 -15.61 -0.77
CA SER A 765 34.43 -14.83 0.22
C SER A 765 33.60 -14.58 1.47
N GLY A 766 34.30 -14.40 2.60
CA GLY A 766 33.65 -14.06 3.88
C GLY A 766 32.94 -15.25 4.54
N LEU A 767 33.37 -16.47 4.29
CA LEU A 767 32.97 -17.66 5.06
C LEU A 767 33.51 -17.56 6.51
N LYS A 768 32.79 -18.10 7.49
CA LYS A 768 33.18 -18.07 8.90
C LYS A 768 33.62 -19.46 9.36
N SER A 769 34.79 -19.52 10.00
CA SER A 769 35.27 -20.71 10.68
C SER A 769 34.52 -20.91 12.04
N LYS A 770 34.67 -22.09 12.66
CA LYS A 770 34.13 -22.32 14.02
C LYS A 770 34.65 -21.35 15.06
N ALA A 771 35.84 -20.79 14.82
CA ALA A 771 36.47 -19.78 15.69
C ALA A 771 36.10 -18.32 15.29
N GLY A 772 35.11 -18.13 14.42
CA GLY A 772 34.64 -16.80 13.99
C GLY A 772 35.53 -16.09 12.95
N LYS A 773 36.70 -16.61 12.59
CA LYS A 773 37.59 -16.00 11.60
C LYS A 773 37.00 -16.12 10.19
N THR A 774 37.07 -15.03 9.42
CA THR A 774 36.62 -15.00 8.03
C THR A 774 37.69 -15.56 7.09
N PHE A 775 37.27 -16.29 6.04
CA PHE A 775 38.15 -16.85 5.04
C PHE A 775 37.43 -17.00 3.69
N ASP A 776 38.19 -17.21 2.63
CA ASP A 776 37.70 -17.47 1.27
C ASP A 776 37.91 -18.93 0.92
N ALA A 777 36.99 -19.51 0.17
CA ALA A 777 37.13 -20.88 -0.37
C ALA A 777 36.35 -21.03 -1.67
N ARG A 778 36.62 -22.14 -2.38
CA ARG A 778 35.81 -22.58 -3.53
C ARG A 778 34.79 -23.62 -3.09
N LEU A 779 33.58 -23.57 -3.65
CA LEU A 779 32.54 -24.57 -3.41
C LEU A 779 32.74 -25.72 -4.44
N VAL A 780 32.73 -26.94 -3.95
CA VAL A 780 32.75 -28.15 -4.80
C VAL A 780 31.62 -29.08 -4.35
N PRO A 781 30.99 -29.83 -5.29
CA PRO A 781 29.97 -30.81 -4.94
C PRO A 781 30.56 -31.94 -4.11
N ASP A 782 29.82 -32.42 -3.13
CA ASP A 782 30.21 -33.48 -2.25
C ASP A 782 29.08 -34.49 -2.06
N ARG A 783 29.37 -35.79 -2.26
CA ARG A 783 28.33 -36.82 -2.18
C ARG A 783 27.74 -36.98 -0.78
N GLN A 784 28.49 -36.75 0.27
CA GLN A 784 28.08 -36.95 1.66
C GLN A 784 27.49 -35.66 2.27
N TYR A 785 28.17 -34.54 2.10
CA TYR A 785 27.84 -33.29 2.78
C TYR A 785 27.12 -32.26 1.89
N GLY A 786 26.75 -32.64 0.66
CA GLY A 786 26.14 -31.78 -0.33
C GLY A 786 27.14 -30.86 -1.01
N ILE A 787 27.75 -29.96 -0.27
CA ILE A 787 28.85 -29.09 -0.72
C ILE A 787 29.98 -29.14 0.30
N ARG A 788 31.24 -29.22 -0.17
CA ARG A 788 32.46 -29.03 0.64
C ARG A 788 33.25 -27.83 0.14
N LEU A 789 34.21 -27.40 0.94
CA LEU A 789 35.15 -26.34 0.61
C LEU A 789 36.40 -26.94 -0.04
N SER A 790 36.95 -26.27 -1.07
CA SER A 790 38.26 -26.51 -1.61
C SER A 790 39.07 -25.22 -1.50
N PHE A 791 40.34 -25.37 -1.12
CA PHE A 791 41.31 -24.29 -1.02
C PHE A 791 42.33 -24.31 -2.15
N ASP A 792 42.21 -25.28 -3.09
CA ASP A 792 43.02 -25.38 -4.25
C ASP A 792 42.91 -24.10 -5.09
N ASP A 793 44.05 -23.62 -5.61
CA ASP A 793 44.17 -22.39 -6.44
C ASP A 793 43.93 -21.03 -5.77
N LEU A 794 43.65 -20.96 -4.46
CA LEU A 794 43.57 -19.65 -3.76
C LEU A 794 44.93 -19.06 -3.41
N ASN A 795 46.01 -19.92 -3.36
CA ASN A 795 47.36 -19.52 -2.97
C ASN A 795 48.31 -19.24 -4.17
N ARG A 796 47.87 -19.41 -5.41
CA ARG A 796 48.72 -19.18 -6.59
C ARG A 796 48.96 -17.72 -7.00
N LYS A 797 48.47 -16.74 -6.28
CA LYS A 797 48.72 -15.29 -6.52
C LYS A 797 49.53 -14.61 -5.41
N LYS A 798 50.36 -15.33 -4.67
CA LYS A 798 51.39 -14.73 -3.83
C LYS A 798 52.70 -15.50 -4.08
N LYS A 799 53.24 -15.28 -5.25
CA LYS A 799 54.67 -15.39 -5.58
C LYS A 799 54.93 -14.43 -6.71
#